data_46252c0a931b22b45cacf690b3b2e560
#
_entry.id   46252c0a931b22b45cacf690b3b2e560
#
_cell.length_a   1.000
_cell.length_b   1.000
_cell.length_c   1.000
_cell.angle_alpha   90.00
_cell.angle_beta   90.00
_cell.angle_gamma   90.00
#
_symmetry.space_group_name_H-M   'P 1'
#
loop_
_entity.id
_entity.type
_entity.pdbx_description
1 polymer ?
#
loop_
_entity_poly.entity_id
_entity_poly.type
_entity_poly.pdbx_seq_one_letter_code
_entity_poly.pdbx_strand_id
1 'polypeptide(L)'
;MNAEQERLAENRHDERWHLWGPYLSERAWGTVREDYSANGDAWNYLPHDHARSRAFRWGEDGIGGISDFKQRLCLAFAFWNGRDPILKERLFGVTGPQGSHGEDVKEVYFYTDCTPTHSYMRMLYRYPQARFPYEELVAVNHGRPKEAPEFELWDTGILREHRYFDISLEYAKVDSDDLFICVTATNRGPDAADLHILPTLWFRNTWSWGREDRLPTLRASSDLAGRCLTIQASHGGLGEYKLHCEDARDLLFTENETNSERLFSSPNKQPFVKDGINDFIVDGRTGAVNPERVGTKAAAHYAFTIEPGASQVVRLWFGHVGEAVEDDPSGEPGITPRPVCISVLDREAFEHFDAVFRKRRREADEFYDELEPSCLSDEHRLIHRQALAGMLWTKQFYYYVVEDWLEGDPGQPPPPAERKAGRNSEWRHLYNERVMSMPDKWEYPWYAAWDLAFHCIPLALVDPHFAKGQLDIILREWYQHPNGQIPAYEWNFSDVNPPVIGWAAWRIYKIEEKQSGKGDRAFLETVFHKLLISFTWWVNRKDSEGKNIFQGGFLGLDNIGVFDRSAPLPNGGHLEQSDGTSWMGMFCLNMMRMALELARENSVYENIATKFFEHFLGIAGAMNNLGGKGIGLWNEPDEFYYDVLHMPDGRYLPLRVRSLVGLMPLLAVETIEPELLDAMPGFKERLEWYLSNRPDLASLISRWHEPGAGERRLISLTRGHRMKCLLRRMLHPDEFLSDHGVRSLSKYHAAHPYVLQQEDGSERVVNYEPAESQTNIFGGNSNWRGPVWLPINYLLIESLQKFHLYYGDDFKVECPTGSGHYLALNDIANELSNRLIQLWLRDANDARPFARSCGDALDAEHDRDLYWFHEYFHGDTGAGLGASHQTGWTGLIAKLIQQQGAGGTIVKRDPFTDL
;
A
#
# COMPACT_ATOMS: atom_id res chain seq x y z
N MET A 1 -17.70 23.58 6.61
CA MET A 1 -16.77 23.03 5.59
C MET A 1 -15.49 23.83 5.69
N ASN A 2 -14.36 23.21 5.97
CA ASN A 2 -13.07 23.88 6.00
C ASN A 2 -12.50 24.02 4.58
N ALA A 3 -11.39 24.75 4.43
CA ALA A 3 -10.82 25.06 3.12
C ALA A 3 -10.36 23.81 2.32
N GLU A 4 -9.91 22.74 3.00
CA GLU A 4 -9.51 21.50 2.33
C GLU A 4 -10.74 20.71 1.83
N GLN A 5 -11.82 20.69 2.60
CA GLN A 5 -13.09 20.10 2.17
C GLN A 5 -13.72 20.86 0.99
N GLU A 6 -13.54 22.18 0.92
CA GLU A 6 -13.96 22.97 -0.24
C GLU A 6 -13.19 22.59 -1.49
N ARG A 7 -11.86 22.46 -1.40
CA ARG A 7 -10.99 21.99 -2.49
C ARG A 7 -11.34 20.58 -2.95
N LEU A 8 -11.63 19.67 -2.02
CA LEU A 8 -12.09 18.31 -2.36
C LEU A 8 -13.44 18.33 -3.08
N ALA A 9 -14.36 19.23 -2.69
CA ALA A 9 -15.65 19.38 -3.36
C ALA A 9 -15.49 19.97 -4.78
N GLU A 10 -14.62 20.94 -4.97
CA GLU A 10 -14.23 21.46 -6.29
C GLU A 10 -13.59 20.37 -7.15
N ASN A 11 -12.68 19.60 -6.57
CA ASN A 11 -11.93 18.55 -7.27
C ASN A 11 -12.81 17.40 -7.79
N ARG A 12 -13.98 17.15 -7.20
CA ARG A 12 -14.96 16.16 -7.72
C ARG A 12 -15.48 16.47 -9.14
N HIS A 13 -15.34 17.69 -9.59
CA HIS A 13 -15.87 18.12 -10.88
C HIS A 13 -14.81 18.18 -11.98
N ASP A 14 -13.59 18.57 -11.66
CA ASP A 14 -12.54 18.85 -12.66
C ASP A 14 -11.13 18.31 -12.30
N GLU A 15 -11.00 17.60 -11.18
CA GLU A 15 -9.75 16.97 -10.68
C GLU A 15 -8.52 17.89 -10.62
N ARG A 16 -8.69 19.23 -10.68
CA ARG A 16 -7.56 20.19 -10.80
C ARG A 16 -6.61 20.14 -9.64
N TRP A 17 -7.13 20.01 -8.40
CA TRP A 17 -6.28 19.96 -7.23
C TRP A 17 -5.39 18.70 -7.18
N HIS A 18 -5.77 17.65 -7.93
CA HIS A 18 -4.96 16.43 -8.10
C HIS A 18 -4.05 16.47 -9.34
N LEU A 19 -4.02 17.58 -10.10
CA LEU A 19 -3.13 17.70 -11.26
C LEU A 19 -1.67 17.46 -10.88
N TRP A 20 -1.21 18.07 -9.79
CA TRP A 20 0.14 17.91 -9.24
C TRP A 20 0.06 17.21 -7.89
N GLY A 21 0.90 16.18 -7.71
CA GLY A 21 0.95 15.43 -6.47
C GLY A 21 2.21 14.56 -6.36
N PRO A 22 2.38 13.79 -5.28
CA PRO A 22 3.57 12.98 -5.01
C PRO A 22 3.54 11.67 -5.82
N TYR A 23 3.40 11.75 -7.14
CA TYR A 23 3.13 10.59 -7.99
C TYR A 23 4.38 9.89 -8.51
N LEU A 24 5.58 10.34 -8.13
CA LEU A 24 6.83 9.63 -8.36
C LEU A 24 7.01 8.52 -7.33
N SER A 25 7.57 7.39 -7.75
CA SER A 25 8.11 6.40 -6.82
C SER A 25 9.48 6.84 -6.29
N GLU A 26 9.96 6.18 -5.24
CA GLU A 26 11.35 6.35 -4.80
C GLU A 26 12.28 5.36 -5.53
N ARG A 27 11.71 4.41 -6.28
CA ARG A 27 12.41 3.42 -7.09
C ARG A 27 11.64 3.05 -8.37
N ALA A 28 12.26 3.22 -9.54
CA ALA A 28 11.79 2.65 -10.82
C ALA A 28 12.67 1.50 -11.30
N TRP A 29 13.93 1.45 -10.91
CA TRP A 29 14.85 0.34 -11.18
C TRP A 29 14.42 -0.94 -10.42
N GLY A 30 14.79 -2.12 -10.95
CA GLY A 30 14.41 -3.39 -10.34
C GLY A 30 12.90 -3.72 -10.37
N THR A 31 12.10 -3.00 -11.18
CA THR A 31 10.67 -3.26 -11.33
C THR A 31 10.37 -4.09 -12.58
N VAL A 32 9.28 -4.85 -12.54
CA VAL A 32 8.88 -5.69 -13.69
C VAL A 32 8.56 -4.89 -14.94
N ARG A 33 8.10 -3.65 -14.81
CA ARG A 33 7.77 -2.78 -15.94
C ARG A 33 9.01 -2.38 -16.73
N GLU A 34 10.12 -2.11 -16.04
CA GLU A 34 11.41 -1.78 -16.67
C GLU A 34 12.26 -3.01 -17.00
N ASP A 35 11.77 -4.23 -16.77
CA ASP A 35 12.47 -5.47 -17.08
C ASP A 35 12.19 -5.94 -18.51
N TYR A 36 13.26 -6.03 -19.33
CA TYR A 36 13.24 -6.56 -20.68
C TYR A 36 14.14 -7.78 -20.82
N SER A 37 14.46 -8.44 -19.70
CA SER A 37 15.24 -9.69 -19.70
C SER A 37 14.44 -10.87 -20.28
N ALA A 38 15.14 -11.91 -20.75
CA ALA A 38 14.51 -13.12 -21.26
C ALA A 38 13.95 -14.02 -20.14
N ASN A 39 14.55 -13.96 -18.97
CA ASN A 39 14.27 -14.83 -17.83
C ASN A 39 13.40 -14.18 -16.74
N GLY A 40 13.01 -12.91 -16.90
CA GLY A 40 12.20 -12.20 -15.92
C GLY A 40 12.97 -11.72 -14.68
N ASP A 41 14.30 -11.54 -14.81
CA ASP A 41 15.17 -11.09 -13.72
C ASP A 41 15.25 -9.56 -13.68
N ALA A 42 14.20 -8.93 -13.16
CA ALA A 42 14.06 -7.48 -13.07
C ALA A 42 15.21 -6.82 -12.30
N TRP A 43 15.67 -7.45 -11.24
CA TRP A 43 16.69 -6.92 -10.34
C TRP A 43 18.05 -6.76 -11.01
N ASN A 44 18.49 -7.77 -11.75
CA ASN A 44 19.78 -7.75 -12.44
C ASN A 44 19.73 -7.01 -13.78
N TYR A 45 18.55 -6.96 -14.41
CA TYR A 45 18.37 -6.28 -15.69
C TYR A 45 18.50 -4.76 -15.58
N LEU A 46 17.92 -4.16 -14.54
CA LEU A 46 18.02 -2.72 -14.27
C LEU A 46 18.41 -2.50 -12.80
N PRO A 47 19.69 -2.72 -12.41
CA PRO A 47 20.17 -2.49 -11.07
C PRO A 47 20.33 -1.00 -10.77
N HIS A 48 20.46 -0.65 -9.48
CA HIS A 48 20.63 0.72 -9.00
C HIS A 48 21.74 1.51 -9.71
N ASP A 49 22.91 0.88 -9.97
CA ASP A 49 24.02 1.55 -10.68
C ASP A 49 23.63 1.99 -12.11
N HIS A 50 22.73 1.25 -12.77
CA HIS A 50 22.24 1.60 -14.08
C HIS A 50 21.18 2.72 -14.05
N ALA A 51 20.46 2.88 -12.95
CA ALA A 51 19.32 3.79 -12.83
C ALA A 51 19.69 5.27 -13.08
N ARG A 52 20.91 5.70 -12.68
CA ARG A 52 21.39 7.07 -12.95
C ARG A 52 21.65 7.34 -14.42
N SER A 53 21.95 6.32 -15.22
CA SER A 53 22.37 6.44 -16.62
C SER A 53 21.33 5.97 -17.62
N ARG A 54 20.30 5.24 -17.19
CA ARG A 54 19.24 4.70 -18.03
C ARG A 54 17.96 5.51 -17.90
N ALA A 55 17.44 6.01 -19.02
CA ALA A 55 16.11 6.61 -19.05
C ALA A 55 15.05 5.55 -18.86
N PHE A 56 14.12 5.79 -17.94
CA PHE A 56 12.96 4.92 -17.69
C PHE A 56 11.87 5.17 -18.74
N ARG A 57 10.93 4.23 -18.85
CA ARG A 57 9.81 4.28 -19.79
C ARG A 57 8.46 4.31 -19.09
N TRP A 58 8.29 3.45 -18.12
CA TRP A 58 7.00 3.17 -17.50
C TRP A 58 6.72 3.99 -16.25
N GLY A 59 7.73 4.59 -15.70
CA GLY A 59 7.62 5.46 -14.54
C GLY A 59 8.95 6.12 -14.23
N GLU A 60 8.93 7.15 -13.39
CA GLU A 60 10.12 7.87 -12.95
C GLU A 60 10.28 7.77 -11.45
N ASP A 61 11.50 7.97 -10.97
CA ASP A 61 11.84 7.97 -9.55
C ASP A 61 12.57 9.26 -9.13
N GLY A 62 12.44 9.61 -7.85
CA GLY A 62 13.13 10.78 -7.30
C GLY A 62 12.72 11.11 -5.88
N ILE A 63 13.69 11.56 -5.06
CA ILE A 63 13.49 11.86 -3.64
C ILE A 63 12.52 13.03 -3.46
N GLY A 64 11.47 12.82 -2.67
CA GLY A 64 10.44 13.83 -2.42
C GLY A 64 9.74 14.29 -3.70
N GLY A 65 9.68 13.44 -4.70
CA GLY A 65 9.26 13.81 -6.05
C GLY A 65 7.78 14.11 -6.18
N ILE A 66 7.47 15.07 -7.03
CA ILE A 66 6.12 15.41 -7.51
C ILE A 66 6.06 15.36 -9.04
N SER A 67 4.89 15.09 -9.58
CA SER A 67 4.63 15.18 -11.03
C SER A 67 3.18 15.56 -11.30
N ASP A 68 2.88 15.86 -12.56
CA ASP A 68 1.51 15.84 -13.02
C ASP A 68 0.95 14.40 -12.98
N PHE A 69 -0.38 14.26 -12.98
CA PHE A 69 -1.06 12.98 -12.81
C PHE A 69 -0.79 11.93 -13.92
N LYS A 70 -0.19 12.33 -15.03
CA LYS A 70 0.30 11.46 -16.13
C LYS A 70 1.83 11.30 -16.11
N GLN A 71 2.50 11.88 -15.14
CA GLN A 71 3.95 11.85 -14.97
C GLN A 71 4.71 12.29 -16.24
N ARG A 72 4.19 13.34 -16.92
CA ARG A 72 4.83 13.92 -18.10
C ARG A 72 5.99 14.83 -17.72
N LEU A 73 5.79 15.70 -16.71
CA LEU A 73 6.79 16.57 -16.13
C LEU A 73 6.99 16.23 -14.66
N CYS A 74 8.23 15.95 -14.28
CA CYS A 74 8.64 15.49 -12.97
C CYS A 74 9.57 16.51 -12.30
N LEU A 75 9.39 16.71 -11.01
CA LEU A 75 10.28 17.52 -10.17
C LEU A 75 10.63 16.74 -8.91
N ALA A 76 11.92 16.58 -8.63
CA ALA A 76 12.43 15.93 -7.41
C ALA A 76 13.76 16.55 -7.01
N PHE A 77 14.36 16.04 -5.93
CA PHE A 77 15.59 16.59 -5.37
C PHE A 77 16.74 15.60 -5.46
N ALA A 78 17.90 16.11 -5.79
CA ALA A 78 19.15 15.38 -5.67
C ALA A 78 20.06 16.08 -4.66
N PHE A 79 20.91 15.29 -3.98
CA PHE A 79 21.80 15.76 -2.94
C PHE A 79 23.21 15.21 -3.14
N TRP A 80 24.22 15.99 -2.72
CA TRP A 80 25.60 15.53 -2.67
C TRP A 80 26.34 16.15 -1.49
N ASN A 81 26.98 15.31 -0.69
CA ASN A 81 27.68 15.71 0.51
C ASN A 81 29.20 15.93 0.31
N GLY A 82 29.65 16.01 -0.95
CA GLY A 82 31.06 16.13 -1.29
C GLY A 82 31.90 14.86 -1.14
N ARG A 83 31.30 13.76 -0.68
CA ARG A 83 32.00 12.47 -0.40
C ARG A 83 31.30 11.25 -1.01
N ASP A 84 30.02 11.33 -1.28
CA ASP A 84 29.26 10.27 -1.92
C ASP A 84 29.83 10.02 -3.34
N PRO A 85 30.04 8.76 -3.77
CA PRO A 85 30.57 8.44 -5.09
C PRO A 85 29.60 8.75 -6.24
N ILE A 86 28.32 8.97 -5.95
CA ILE A 86 27.28 9.31 -6.91
C ILE A 86 26.39 10.43 -6.38
N LEU A 87 25.76 11.15 -7.28
CA LEU A 87 24.70 12.09 -6.93
C LEU A 87 23.48 11.33 -6.41
N LYS A 88 23.00 11.66 -5.22
CA LYS A 88 21.86 11.04 -4.58
C LYS A 88 20.56 11.58 -5.18
N GLU A 89 20.13 11.03 -6.33
CA GLU A 89 18.90 11.38 -7.03
C GLU A 89 17.70 10.51 -6.60
N ARG A 90 17.96 9.34 -6.07
CA ARG A 90 16.98 8.32 -5.66
C ARG A 90 17.44 7.58 -4.43
N LEU A 91 16.50 6.97 -3.71
CA LEU A 91 16.84 6.15 -2.56
C LEU A 91 17.54 4.85 -3.00
N PHE A 92 18.38 4.35 -2.12
CA PHE A 92 19.09 3.08 -2.28
C PHE A 92 18.49 2.01 -1.37
N GLY A 93 18.57 0.79 -1.81
CA GLY A 93 18.26 -0.40 -1.04
C GLY A 93 18.90 -1.64 -1.64
N VAL A 94 18.79 -2.75 -0.95
CA VAL A 94 19.18 -4.07 -1.46
C VAL A 94 18.00 -4.68 -2.21
N THR A 95 18.30 -5.43 -3.26
CA THR A 95 17.31 -6.18 -4.04
C THR A 95 17.38 -7.66 -3.71
N GLY A 96 16.43 -8.46 -4.16
CA GLY A 96 16.33 -9.88 -3.83
C GLY A 96 17.67 -10.64 -3.81
N PRO A 97 18.49 -10.62 -4.90
CA PRO A 97 19.80 -11.29 -4.91
C PRO A 97 20.87 -10.64 -4.03
N GLN A 98 20.68 -9.39 -3.61
CA GLN A 98 21.62 -8.63 -2.78
C GLN A 98 21.33 -8.75 -1.28
N GLY A 99 20.09 -9.08 -0.91
CA GLY A 99 19.67 -9.25 0.47
C GLY A 99 19.65 -10.70 0.94
N SER A 100 19.63 -10.92 2.25
CA SER A 100 19.41 -12.24 2.85
C SER A 100 17.92 -12.57 2.99
N HIS A 101 17.06 -11.55 3.09
CA HIS A 101 15.61 -11.65 3.26
C HIS A 101 14.82 -11.12 2.07
N GLY A 102 15.44 -10.50 1.10
CA GLY A 102 14.79 -9.93 -0.07
C GLY A 102 15.18 -8.49 -0.32
N GLU A 103 14.24 -7.72 -0.86
CA GLU A 103 14.38 -6.29 -1.07
C GLU A 103 14.08 -5.51 0.20
N ASP A 104 14.91 -4.50 0.48
CA ASP A 104 14.67 -3.55 1.56
C ASP A 104 15.38 -2.22 1.31
N VAL A 105 14.72 -1.11 1.68
CA VAL A 105 15.28 0.24 1.57
C VAL A 105 16.32 0.50 2.67
N LYS A 106 17.49 0.98 2.28
CA LYS A 106 18.62 1.26 3.19
C LYS A 106 18.85 2.76 3.31
N GLU A 107 17.77 3.51 3.53
CA GLU A 107 17.76 4.96 3.71
C GLU A 107 16.85 5.33 4.90
N VAL A 108 16.88 6.59 5.35
CA VAL A 108 16.05 7.08 6.46
C VAL A 108 15.21 8.27 5.99
N TYR A 109 13.89 8.14 5.98
CA TYR A 109 12.96 9.20 5.62
C TYR A 109 11.61 9.06 6.33
N PHE A 110 10.82 10.14 6.34
CA PHE A 110 9.53 10.19 7.02
C PHE A 110 8.55 11.05 6.22
N TYR A 111 7.32 10.56 6.05
CA TYR A 111 6.20 11.37 5.55
C TYR A 111 5.45 11.97 6.74
N THR A 112 5.69 13.25 7.01
CA THR A 112 5.22 13.88 8.25
C THR A 112 3.89 14.59 8.11
N ASP A 113 3.52 15.02 6.89
CA ASP A 113 2.26 15.68 6.62
C ASP A 113 1.86 15.60 5.15
N CYS A 114 0.56 15.50 4.89
CA CYS A 114 -0.02 15.62 3.55
C CYS A 114 -1.52 15.83 3.64
N THR A 115 -2.06 16.81 2.91
CA THR A 115 -3.51 16.97 2.73
C THR A 115 -4.01 16.17 1.52
N PRO A 116 -5.30 15.78 1.46
CA PRO A 116 -5.84 14.96 0.37
C PRO A 116 -5.70 15.59 -1.02
N THR A 117 -5.80 16.92 -1.14
CA THR A 117 -5.62 17.66 -2.41
C THR A 117 -4.16 18.02 -2.68
N HIS A 118 -3.24 17.55 -1.82
CA HIS A 118 -1.80 17.91 -1.89
C HIS A 118 -1.58 19.42 -1.80
N SER A 119 -2.53 20.17 -1.20
CA SER A 119 -2.39 21.61 -0.99
C SER A 119 -1.27 21.95 -0.01
N TYR A 120 -0.96 21.03 0.89
CA TYR A 120 0.22 21.03 1.76
C TYR A 120 0.78 19.62 1.89
N MET A 121 2.10 19.50 1.79
CA MET A 121 2.81 18.22 1.97
C MET A 121 4.15 18.48 2.66
N ARG A 122 4.60 17.51 3.45
CA ARG A 122 5.91 17.57 4.12
C ARG A 122 6.53 16.19 4.25
N MET A 123 7.81 16.10 3.87
CA MET A 123 8.67 14.93 4.01
C MET A 123 9.97 15.34 4.71
N LEU A 124 10.57 14.43 5.47
CA LEU A 124 11.91 14.55 6.02
C LEU A 124 12.78 13.42 5.45
N TYR A 125 13.93 13.76 4.89
CA TYR A 125 14.97 12.82 4.46
C TYR A 125 16.24 13.03 5.27
N ARG A 126 16.85 11.95 5.75
CA ARG A 126 18.10 11.98 6.54
C ARG A 126 19.28 11.53 5.69
N TYR A 127 20.15 12.47 5.32
CA TYR A 127 21.28 12.22 4.43
C TYR A 127 22.61 12.20 5.19
N PRO A 128 23.38 11.08 5.16
CA PRO A 128 24.66 11.00 5.84
C PRO A 128 25.70 12.00 5.30
N GLN A 129 26.60 12.47 6.17
CA GLN A 129 27.73 13.36 5.83
C GLN A 129 28.97 12.62 5.33
N ALA A 130 29.02 11.30 5.48
CA ALA A 130 30.08 10.45 4.99
C ALA A 130 29.75 9.88 3.61
N ARG A 131 30.74 9.19 2.99
CA ARG A 131 30.49 8.37 1.79
C ARG A 131 29.42 7.32 2.10
N PHE A 132 28.39 7.27 1.27
CA PHE A 132 27.32 6.30 1.45
C PHE A 132 27.82 4.87 1.22
N PRO A 133 27.50 3.90 2.09
CA PRO A 133 28.14 2.58 2.14
C PRO A 133 27.48 1.55 1.22
N TYR A 134 27.26 1.88 -0.06
CA TYR A 134 26.56 1.03 -1.04
C TYR A 134 27.10 -0.40 -1.09
N GLU A 135 28.44 -0.54 -1.23
CA GLU A 135 29.07 -1.85 -1.39
C GLU A 135 29.02 -2.67 -0.08
N GLU A 136 29.15 -1.99 1.08
CA GLU A 136 29.09 -2.65 2.39
C GLU A 136 27.70 -3.22 2.67
N LEU A 137 26.65 -2.42 2.41
CA LEU A 137 25.27 -2.85 2.58
C LEU A 137 24.94 -4.08 1.74
N VAL A 138 25.35 -4.10 0.48
CA VAL A 138 25.19 -5.27 -0.40
C VAL A 138 26.01 -6.47 0.08
N ALA A 139 27.32 -6.27 0.34
CA ALA A 139 28.21 -7.38 0.67
C ALA A 139 27.86 -8.07 1.99
N VAL A 140 27.47 -7.28 3.01
CA VAL A 140 27.11 -7.84 4.32
C VAL A 140 25.77 -8.57 4.24
N ASN A 141 24.73 -7.98 3.63
CA ASN A 141 23.43 -8.62 3.49
C ASN A 141 23.52 -9.90 2.65
N HIS A 142 24.18 -9.85 1.51
CA HIS A 142 24.38 -11.05 0.67
C HIS A 142 25.12 -12.20 1.41
N GLY A 143 26.02 -11.86 2.33
CA GLY A 143 26.79 -12.83 3.11
C GLY A 143 26.10 -13.35 4.37
N ARG A 144 24.98 -12.76 4.80
CA ARG A 144 24.27 -13.16 6.02
C ARG A 144 23.41 -14.42 5.78
N PRO A 145 23.35 -15.36 6.75
CA PRO A 145 22.36 -16.42 6.71
C PRO A 145 20.96 -15.86 7.03
N LYS A 146 19.91 -16.56 6.59
CA LYS A 146 18.51 -16.14 6.83
C LYS A 146 18.07 -16.09 8.31
N GLU A 147 18.80 -16.73 9.19
CA GLU A 147 18.56 -16.67 10.64
C GLU A 147 19.09 -15.38 11.28
N ALA A 148 19.95 -14.64 10.58
CA ALA A 148 20.45 -13.35 11.04
C ALA A 148 19.55 -12.22 10.51
N PRO A 149 19.26 -11.19 11.34
CA PRO A 149 18.48 -10.04 10.87
C PRO A 149 19.21 -9.32 9.73
N GLU A 150 18.50 -8.53 8.96
CA GLU A 150 19.08 -7.69 7.92
C GLU A 150 20.13 -6.71 8.49
N PHE A 151 21.09 -6.33 7.64
CA PHE A 151 22.09 -5.33 7.96
C PHE A 151 21.64 -3.97 7.45
N GLU A 152 21.35 -3.09 8.37
CA GLU A 152 20.74 -1.81 8.10
C GLU A 152 21.75 -0.67 7.94
N LEU A 153 21.33 0.47 7.40
CA LEU A 153 22.16 1.65 7.26
C LEU A 153 22.74 2.09 8.60
N TRP A 154 21.96 2.07 9.68
CA TRP A 154 22.42 2.43 11.04
C TRP A 154 23.41 1.43 11.62
N ASP A 155 23.41 0.16 11.21
CA ASP A 155 24.39 -0.84 11.65
C ASP A 155 25.81 -0.53 11.15
N THR A 156 25.94 0.20 10.03
CA THR A 156 27.26 0.68 9.54
C THR A 156 27.89 1.72 10.47
N GLY A 157 27.08 2.30 11.35
CA GLY A 157 27.49 3.40 12.23
C GLY A 157 27.63 4.75 11.54
N ILE A 158 27.15 4.90 10.30
CA ILE A 158 27.27 6.12 9.49
C ILE A 158 26.49 7.31 10.10
N LEU A 159 25.45 7.01 10.89
CA LEU A 159 24.61 8.01 11.56
C LEU A 159 25.11 8.38 12.96
N ARG A 160 26.19 7.75 13.47
CA ARG A 160 26.72 8.03 14.82
C ARG A 160 27.16 9.47 14.97
N GLU A 161 27.05 9.99 16.18
CA GLU A 161 27.36 11.38 16.51
C GLU A 161 26.51 12.38 15.71
N HIS A 162 25.31 11.97 15.24
CA HIS A 162 24.40 12.76 14.42
C HIS A 162 25.03 13.30 13.13
N ARG A 163 26.01 12.58 12.54
CA ARG A 163 26.75 13.00 11.33
C ARG A 163 25.89 12.83 10.07
N TYR A 164 24.79 13.59 10.05
CA TYR A 164 23.86 13.63 8.93
C TYR A 164 23.20 15.01 8.78
N PHE A 165 22.58 15.21 7.64
CA PHE A 165 21.67 16.31 7.39
C PHE A 165 20.23 15.83 7.54
N ASP A 166 19.40 16.57 8.30
CA ASP A 166 17.96 16.47 8.20
C ASP A 166 17.48 17.43 7.13
N ILE A 167 16.91 16.91 6.05
CA ILE A 167 16.43 17.65 4.90
C ILE A 167 14.91 17.60 4.89
N SER A 168 14.26 18.69 5.26
CA SER A 168 12.81 18.85 5.19
C SER A 168 12.41 19.39 3.83
N LEU A 169 11.53 18.68 3.13
CA LEU A 169 10.90 19.09 1.88
C LEU A 169 9.46 19.45 2.17
N GLU A 170 9.08 20.70 1.95
CA GLU A 170 7.72 21.19 2.14
C GLU A 170 7.16 21.77 0.86
N TYR A 171 5.89 21.48 0.59
CA TYR A 171 5.17 21.95 -0.57
C TYR A 171 3.89 22.67 -0.13
N ALA A 172 3.62 23.80 -0.71
CA ALA A 172 2.40 24.57 -0.44
C ALA A 172 1.84 25.08 -1.76
N LYS A 173 0.66 24.59 -2.16
CA LYS A 173 -0.01 25.10 -3.36
C LYS A 173 -0.57 26.48 -3.12
N VAL A 174 -0.23 27.40 -3.99
CA VAL A 174 -0.87 28.73 -4.06
C VAL A 174 -2.25 28.57 -4.66
N ASP A 175 -2.32 27.85 -5.78
CA ASP A 175 -3.52 27.42 -6.50
C ASP A 175 -3.30 25.98 -7.00
N SER A 176 -4.20 25.41 -7.79
CA SER A 176 -4.13 24.07 -8.34
C SER A 176 -2.83 23.79 -9.12
N ASP A 177 -2.34 24.80 -9.85
CA ASP A 177 -1.21 24.73 -10.79
C ASP A 177 0.05 25.47 -10.32
N ASP A 178 -0.01 26.13 -9.16
CA ASP A 178 1.08 26.91 -8.59
C ASP A 178 1.51 26.37 -7.24
N LEU A 179 2.79 26.05 -7.09
CA LEU A 179 3.37 25.48 -5.88
C LEU A 179 4.58 26.28 -5.40
N PHE A 180 4.61 26.62 -4.15
CA PHE A 180 5.83 26.97 -3.45
C PHE A 180 6.46 25.74 -2.83
N ILE A 181 7.80 25.67 -2.90
CA ILE A 181 8.58 24.56 -2.37
C ILE A 181 9.68 25.12 -1.46
N CYS A 182 9.78 24.61 -0.26
CA CYS A 182 10.76 24.98 0.74
C CYS A 182 11.63 23.77 1.10
N VAL A 183 12.92 23.84 0.82
CA VAL A 183 13.90 22.86 1.27
C VAL A 183 14.69 23.43 2.42
N THR A 184 14.61 22.80 3.58
CA THR A 184 15.39 23.17 4.76
C THR A 184 16.35 22.05 5.10
N ALA A 185 17.65 22.29 4.95
CA ALA A 185 18.70 21.34 5.30
C ALA A 185 19.39 21.77 6.60
N THR A 186 19.32 20.94 7.62
CA THR A 186 19.91 21.17 8.94
C THR A 186 21.07 20.22 9.16
N ASN A 187 22.24 20.76 9.48
CA ASN A 187 23.41 19.97 9.89
C ASN A 187 23.24 19.53 11.34
N ARG A 188 23.03 18.22 11.57
CA ARG A 188 22.93 17.63 12.91
C ARG A 188 24.30 17.24 13.48
N GLY A 189 25.31 17.16 12.63
CA GLY A 189 26.66 16.76 13.02
C GLY A 189 27.43 17.82 13.83
N PRO A 190 28.51 17.41 14.48
CA PRO A 190 29.32 18.28 15.32
C PRO A 190 30.27 19.19 14.54
N ASP A 191 30.48 18.95 13.27
CA ASP A 191 31.39 19.68 12.39
C ASP A 191 30.66 20.36 11.24
N ALA A 192 31.26 21.46 10.71
CA ALA A 192 30.76 22.04 9.43
C ALA A 192 30.86 21.02 8.30
N ALA A 193 29.82 20.95 7.46
CA ALA A 193 29.74 19.98 6.38
C ALA A 193 29.19 20.58 5.10
N ASP A 194 29.73 20.13 3.96
CA ASP A 194 29.30 20.56 2.65
C ASP A 194 28.04 19.79 2.20
N LEU A 195 27.12 20.53 1.58
CA LEU A 195 25.92 19.97 0.98
C LEU A 195 25.59 20.72 -0.30
N HIS A 196 25.43 19.95 -1.37
CA HIS A 196 24.84 20.42 -2.61
C HIS A 196 23.38 19.98 -2.67
N ILE A 197 22.50 20.88 -3.08
CA ILE A 197 21.07 20.65 -3.26
C ILE A 197 20.73 20.95 -4.72
N LEU A 198 20.11 19.98 -5.41
CA LEU A 198 19.79 20.09 -6.80
C LEU A 198 18.29 19.81 -7.05
N PRO A 199 17.41 20.82 -6.94
CA PRO A 199 16.06 20.70 -7.49
C PRO A 199 16.15 20.40 -8.97
N THR A 200 15.60 19.26 -9.39
CA THR A 200 15.72 18.73 -10.74
C THR A 200 14.35 18.62 -11.36
N LEU A 201 14.20 19.15 -12.58
CA LEU A 201 13.01 19.13 -13.42
C LEU A 201 13.33 18.33 -14.67
N TRP A 202 12.45 17.40 -15.06
CA TRP A 202 12.66 16.61 -16.26
C TRP A 202 11.35 16.08 -16.84
N PHE A 203 11.36 15.79 -18.15
CA PHE A 203 10.27 15.10 -18.81
C PHE A 203 10.52 13.58 -18.82
N ARG A 204 9.51 12.78 -18.48
CA ARG A 204 9.57 11.33 -18.70
C ARG A 204 9.75 11.04 -20.19
N ASN A 205 10.68 10.15 -20.49
CA ASN A 205 11.06 9.85 -21.88
C ASN A 205 10.01 8.96 -22.58
N THR A 206 8.97 9.59 -23.14
CA THR A 206 7.94 8.94 -23.96
C THR A 206 8.17 9.14 -25.47
N TRP A 207 9.03 10.08 -25.86
CA TRP A 207 9.33 10.35 -27.27
C TRP A 207 10.07 9.22 -27.96
N SER A 208 10.79 8.36 -27.24
CA SER A 208 11.43 7.19 -27.83
C SER A 208 10.42 6.15 -28.34
N TRP A 209 9.17 6.19 -27.91
CA TRP A 209 8.08 5.40 -28.45
C TRP A 209 7.50 5.96 -29.77
N GLY A 210 7.92 7.18 -30.18
CA GLY A 210 7.41 7.81 -31.38
C GLY A 210 5.94 8.22 -31.32
N ARG A 211 5.41 8.44 -30.11
CA ARG A 211 4.00 8.80 -29.86
C ARG A 211 3.77 10.30 -29.75
N GLU A 212 4.84 11.09 -29.69
CA GLU A 212 4.78 12.55 -29.56
C GLU A 212 5.19 13.24 -30.85
N ASP A 213 4.36 14.16 -31.34
CA ASP A 213 4.62 14.93 -32.55
C ASP A 213 5.71 16.03 -32.33
N ARG A 214 5.94 16.41 -31.07
CA ARG A 214 6.90 17.44 -30.68
C ARG A 214 7.63 17.07 -29.40
N LEU A 215 8.96 17.12 -29.45
CA LEU A 215 9.81 16.90 -28.27
C LEU A 215 9.56 17.99 -27.23
N PRO A 216 9.37 17.63 -25.96
CA PRO A 216 9.31 18.61 -24.89
C PRO A 216 10.67 19.27 -24.67
N THR A 217 10.69 20.47 -24.08
CA THR A 217 11.92 21.23 -23.95
C THR A 217 11.99 21.97 -22.62
N LEU A 218 13.15 21.89 -21.98
CA LEU A 218 13.56 22.74 -20.87
C LEU A 218 14.60 23.72 -21.34
N ARG A 219 14.50 25.01 -20.97
CA ARG A 219 15.50 26.03 -21.28
C ARG A 219 15.69 26.99 -20.11
N ALA A 220 16.88 27.58 -20.02
CA ALA A 220 17.11 28.70 -19.12
C ALA A 220 16.36 29.94 -19.62
N SER A 221 15.69 30.63 -18.69
CA SER A 221 15.03 31.94 -18.97
C SER A 221 15.55 33.01 -18.02
N SER A 222 15.51 34.28 -18.44
CA SER A 222 16.09 35.41 -17.73
C SER A 222 15.05 36.33 -17.07
N ASP A 223 13.86 35.87 -16.77
CA ASP A 223 12.66 36.69 -16.55
C ASP A 223 12.52 37.36 -15.17
N LEU A 224 13.38 37.15 -14.20
CA LEU A 224 13.29 37.80 -12.89
C LEU A 224 14.54 38.62 -12.58
N ALA A 225 14.37 39.88 -12.17
CA ALA A 225 15.38 40.90 -11.90
C ALA A 225 16.58 40.44 -11.00
N GLY A 226 17.46 39.60 -11.54
CA GLY A 226 18.82 39.38 -11.07
C GLY A 226 19.02 38.52 -9.84
N ARG A 227 17.95 38.03 -9.17
CA ARG A 227 18.04 37.16 -8.00
C ARG A 227 17.52 35.73 -8.22
N CYS A 228 16.88 35.44 -9.32
CA CYS A 228 16.26 34.16 -9.55
C CYS A 228 16.70 33.58 -10.92
N LEU A 229 17.22 32.37 -10.88
CA LEU A 229 17.42 31.59 -12.08
C LEU A 229 16.15 30.81 -12.41
N THR A 230 15.75 30.73 -13.67
CA THR A 230 14.49 30.15 -14.09
C THR A 230 14.69 29.08 -15.13
N ILE A 231 14.05 27.92 -14.92
CA ILE A 231 13.91 26.88 -15.93
C ILE A 231 12.50 26.96 -16.49
N GLN A 232 12.38 27.20 -17.79
CA GLN A 232 11.12 27.18 -18.52
C GLN A 232 10.93 25.79 -19.15
N ALA A 233 9.76 25.18 -18.93
CA ALA A 233 9.36 23.89 -19.46
C ALA A 233 8.23 24.08 -20.49
N SER A 234 8.38 23.47 -21.67
CA SER A 234 7.40 23.50 -22.75
C SER A 234 7.02 22.08 -23.14
N HIS A 235 5.72 21.76 -23.10
CA HIS A 235 5.19 20.44 -23.47
C HIS A 235 3.87 20.59 -24.24
N GLY A 236 3.67 19.79 -25.30
CA GLY A 236 2.50 19.89 -26.17
C GLY A 236 1.15 19.73 -25.44
N GLY A 237 1.07 18.84 -24.48
CA GLY A 237 -0.17 18.55 -23.74
C GLY A 237 -0.24 19.16 -22.33
N LEU A 238 0.88 19.74 -21.79
CA LEU A 238 0.87 20.44 -20.49
C LEU A 238 0.89 21.95 -20.61
N GLY A 239 1.33 22.48 -21.75
CA GLY A 239 1.60 23.92 -21.93
C GLY A 239 2.97 24.31 -21.36
N GLU A 240 3.04 25.54 -20.85
CA GLU A 240 4.27 26.16 -20.38
C GLU A 240 4.30 26.25 -18.87
N TYR A 241 5.39 25.77 -18.26
CA TYR A 241 5.65 25.87 -16.82
C TYR A 241 6.98 26.56 -16.56
N LYS A 242 7.13 27.17 -15.41
CA LYS A 242 8.40 27.73 -14.94
C LYS A 242 8.74 27.23 -13.55
N LEU A 243 10.02 26.90 -13.36
CA LEU A 243 10.60 26.66 -12.03
C LEU A 243 11.55 27.83 -11.73
N HIS A 244 11.16 28.68 -10.80
CA HIS A 244 11.96 29.80 -10.33
C HIS A 244 12.78 29.35 -9.10
N CYS A 245 14.08 29.59 -9.13
CA CYS A 245 15.05 29.12 -8.15
C CYS A 245 15.73 30.35 -7.52
N GLU A 246 15.29 30.75 -6.30
CA GLU A 246 15.85 31.90 -5.58
C GLU A 246 17.31 31.62 -5.21
N ASP A 247 18.22 32.55 -5.54
CA ASP A 247 19.64 32.51 -5.21
C ASP A 247 20.40 31.24 -5.66
N ALA A 248 19.90 30.52 -6.67
CA ALA A 248 20.60 29.39 -7.26
C ALA A 248 21.93 29.85 -7.89
N ARG A 249 22.99 29.02 -7.73
CA ARG A 249 24.33 29.32 -8.26
C ARG A 249 24.41 29.16 -9.77
N ASP A 250 23.79 28.11 -10.31
CA ASP A 250 23.81 27.80 -11.74
C ASP A 250 22.63 26.90 -12.14
N LEU A 251 22.40 26.76 -13.45
CA LEU A 251 21.46 25.81 -14.02
C LEU A 251 22.21 24.84 -14.94
N LEU A 252 22.02 23.54 -14.72
CA LEU A 252 22.64 22.44 -15.44
C LEU A 252 21.62 21.76 -16.33
N PHE A 253 21.95 21.47 -17.59
CA PHE A 253 21.03 20.88 -18.55
C PHE A 253 21.61 19.63 -19.20
N THR A 254 20.80 18.61 -19.34
CA THR A 254 21.06 17.37 -20.08
C THR A 254 19.77 16.88 -20.76
N GLU A 255 19.88 15.81 -21.51
CA GLU A 255 18.71 15.08 -21.99
C GLU A 255 18.35 13.93 -21.01
N ASN A 256 17.07 13.66 -20.83
CA ASN A 256 16.63 12.43 -20.17
C ASN A 256 16.73 11.24 -21.15
N GLU A 257 17.96 11.01 -21.62
CA GLU A 257 18.34 9.94 -22.54
C GLU A 257 19.37 9.01 -21.92
N THR A 258 19.27 7.73 -22.25
CA THR A 258 20.18 6.70 -21.75
C THR A 258 21.62 6.95 -22.19
N ASN A 259 22.57 6.87 -21.26
CA ASN A 259 24.00 6.82 -21.56
C ASN A 259 24.38 5.43 -22.11
N SER A 260 24.18 5.25 -23.40
CA SER A 260 24.44 3.98 -24.09
C SER A 260 25.93 3.65 -24.15
N GLU A 261 26.80 4.67 -24.16
CA GLU A 261 28.26 4.47 -24.14
C GLU A 261 28.69 3.81 -22.82
N ARG A 262 28.20 4.30 -21.70
CA ARG A 262 28.50 3.73 -20.38
C ARG A 262 27.90 2.34 -20.21
N LEU A 263 26.64 2.15 -20.57
CA LEU A 263 25.90 0.92 -20.24
C LEU A 263 26.11 -0.21 -21.25
N PHE A 264 26.29 0.13 -22.53
CA PHE A 264 26.25 -0.84 -23.64
C PHE A 264 27.44 -0.75 -24.57
N SER A 265 28.42 0.13 -24.27
CA SER A 265 29.57 0.40 -25.15
C SER A 265 29.17 0.80 -26.58
N SER A 266 28.04 1.47 -26.71
CA SER A 266 27.45 1.96 -27.96
C SER A 266 27.41 3.49 -27.95
N PRO A 267 27.57 4.17 -29.11
CA PRO A 267 27.51 5.64 -29.15
C PRO A 267 26.21 6.19 -28.60
N ASN A 268 26.31 7.28 -27.84
CA ASN A 268 25.13 7.99 -27.35
C ASN A 268 24.40 8.67 -28.52
N LYS A 269 23.04 8.73 -28.45
CA LYS A 269 22.21 9.46 -29.42
C LYS A 269 22.39 10.98 -29.32
N GLN A 270 22.63 11.43 -28.07
CA GLN A 270 22.81 12.83 -27.70
C GLN A 270 24.13 13.01 -26.94
N PRO A 271 24.80 14.18 -27.04
CA PRO A 271 26.07 14.40 -26.35
C PRO A 271 25.92 14.56 -24.84
N PHE A 272 24.78 15.04 -24.35
CA PHE A 272 24.50 15.32 -22.95
C PHE A 272 23.40 14.39 -22.47
N VAL A 273 23.77 13.28 -21.81
CA VAL A 273 22.86 12.20 -21.42
C VAL A 273 22.47 12.30 -19.95
N LYS A 274 21.53 11.44 -19.50
CA LYS A 274 20.85 11.50 -18.19
C LYS A 274 21.80 11.73 -17.02
N ASP A 275 22.94 11.07 -16.99
CA ASP A 275 23.94 11.12 -15.90
C ASP A 275 24.99 12.25 -16.03
N GLY A 276 24.86 13.13 -17.03
CA GLY A 276 25.78 14.26 -17.20
C GLY A 276 25.79 15.24 -16.02
N ILE A 277 24.64 15.42 -15.32
CA ILE A 277 24.59 16.25 -14.11
C ILE A 277 25.40 15.60 -12.97
N ASN A 278 25.30 14.26 -12.80
CA ASN A 278 26.15 13.52 -11.87
C ASN A 278 27.64 13.75 -12.18
N ASP A 279 28.03 13.58 -13.44
CA ASP A 279 29.43 13.72 -13.88
C ASP A 279 29.96 15.13 -13.68
N PHE A 280 29.10 16.15 -13.85
CA PHE A 280 29.44 17.53 -13.57
C PHE A 280 29.69 17.80 -12.09
N ILE A 281 28.77 17.34 -11.23
CA ILE A 281 28.81 17.62 -9.79
C ILE A 281 29.86 16.76 -9.07
N VAL A 282 29.87 15.46 -9.32
CA VAL A 282 30.70 14.49 -8.57
C VAL A 282 32.11 14.41 -9.15
N ASP A 283 32.22 14.31 -10.47
CA ASP A 283 33.52 14.12 -11.16
C ASP A 283 34.16 15.44 -11.64
N GLY A 284 33.44 16.57 -11.56
CA GLY A 284 33.94 17.87 -12.03
C GLY A 284 34.05 17.99 -13.57
N ARG A 285 33.35 17.14 -14.30
CA ARG A 285 33.37 17.13 -15.78
C ARG A 285 32.47 18.24 -16.36
N THR A 286 33.03 19.43 -16.51
CA THR A 286 32.28 20.62 -16.98
C THR A 286 31.65 20.44 -18.36
N GLY A 287 32.21 19.59 -19.23
CA GLY A 287 31.69 19.28 -20.56
C GLY A 287 30.56 18.25 -20.58
N ALA A 288 30.10 17.73 -19.44
CA ALA A 288 29.04 16.72 -19.38
C ALA A 288 27.61 17.29 -19.45
N VAL A 289 27.49 18.62 -19.30
CA VAL A 289 26.22 19.35 -19.36
C VAL A 289 26.17 20.29 -20.56
N ASN A 290 24.97 20.58 -21.07
CA ASN A 290 24.78 21.37 -22.27
C ASN A 290 25.05 22.87 -22.00
N PRO A 291 26.10 23.46 -22.62
CA PRO A 291 26.44 24.86 -22.46
C PRO A 291 25.39 25.82 -23.05
N GLU A 292 24.54 25.35 -23.97
CA GLU A 292 23.43 26.14 -24.54
C GLU A 292 22.25 26.26 -23.58
N ARG A 293 22.31 25.60 -22.44
CA ARG A 293 21.29 25.62 -21.40
C ARG A 293 19.88 25.24 -21.92
N VAL A 294 19.83 24.16 -22.67
CA VAL A 294 18.61 23.52 -23.18
C VAL A 294 18.73 22.01 -23.07
N GLY A 295 17.58 21.33 -22.87
CA GLY A 295 17.51 19.89 -22.79
C GLY A 295 16.12 19.40 -22.36
N THR A 296 16.02 18.16 -21.97
CA THR A 296 14.80 17.52 -21.42
C THR A 296 14.94 17.16 -19.92
N LYS A 297 16.12 17.39 -19.33
CA LYS A 297 16.40 17.32 -17.89
C LYS A 297 17.24 18.53 -17.48
N ALA A 298 16.87 19.19 -16.39
CA ALA A 298 17.60 20.35 -15.88
C ALA A 298 17.60 20.36 -14.35
N ALA A 299 18.68 20.83 -13.76
CA ALA A 299 18.80 21.00 -12.31
C ALA A 299 19.28 22.39 -11.96
N ALA A 300 18.70 23.00 -10.93
CA ALA A 300 19.25 24.19 -10.30
C ALA A 300 20.29 23.74 -9.24
N HIS A 301 21.45 24.39 -9.21
CA HIS A 301 22.55 24.00 -8.36
C HIS A 301 22.74 24.99 -7.20
N TYR A 302 22.66 24.49 -5.99
CA TYR A 302 22.99 25.16 -4.73
C TYR A 302 24.17 24.43 -4.08
N ALA A 303 25.08 25.19 -3.48
CA ALA A 303 26.23 24.63 -2.76
C ALA A 303 26.44 25.40 -1.47
N PHE A 304 26.43 24.72 -0.36
CA PHE A 304 26.55 25.29 0.98
C PHE A 304 27.60 24.56 1.80
N THR A 305 28.26 25.28 2.69
CA THR A 305 28.92 24.69 3.86
C THR A 305 28.08 25.06 5.07
N ILE A 306 27.50 24.06 5.75
CA ILE A 306 26.52 24.26 6.83
C ILE A 306 27.22 24.01 8.18
N GLU A 307 27.26 25.03 9.05
CA GLU A 307 27.82 24.92 10.39
C GLU A 307 27.01 23.95 11.28
N PRO A 308 27.61 23.40 12.35
CA PRO A 308 26.93 22.54 13.30
C PRO A 308 25.66 23.17 13.86
N GLY A 309 24.54 22.46 13.79
CA GLY A 309 23.23 22.91 14.26
C GLY A 309 22.59 24.02 13.41
N ALA A 310 23.26 24.52 12.38
CA ALA A 310 22.72 25.54 11.49
C ALA A 310 21.85 24.91 10.39
N SER A 311 21.00 25.74 9.77
CA SER A 311 20.15 25.35 8.66
C SER A 311 20.35 26.27 7.47
N GLN A 312 20.21 25.72 6.28
CA GLN A 312 20.09 26.46 5.01
C GLN A 312 18.72 26.22 4.39
N VAL A 313 18.17 27.28 3.80
CA VAL A 313 16.85 27.25 3.19
C VAL A 313 16.95 27.56 1.71
N VAL A 314 16.37 26.71 0.88
CA VAL A 314 16.17 26.92 -0.56
C VAL A 314 14.70 27.14 -0.81
N ARG A 315 14.36 28.21 -1.54
CA ARG A 315 12.98 28.56 -1.92
C ARG A 315 12.80 28.45 -3.42
N LEU A 316 11.74 27.76 -3.81
CA LEU A 316 11.40 27.56 -5.20
C LEU A 316 9.93 27.92 -5.44
N TRP A 317 9.65 28.37 -6.62
CA TRP A 317 8.29 28.53 -7.12
C TRP A 317 8.15 27.79 -8.44
N PHE A 318 7.17 26.89 -8.52
CA PHE A 318 6.84 26.13 -9.72
C PHE A 318 5.40 26.43 -10.11
N GLY A 319 5.17 26.88 -11.35
CA GLY A 319 3.83 27.26 -11.78
C GLY A 319 3.65 27.30 -13.29
N HIS A 320 2.36 27.29 -13.70
CA HIS A 320 1.94 27.37 -15.09
C HIS A 320 2.06 28.79 -15.64
N VAL A 321 2.47 28.90 -16.91
CA VAL A 321 2.64 30.19 -17.61
C VAL A 321 1.96 30.11 -18.96
N GLY A 322 0.90 30.87 -19.18
CA GLY A 322 0.30 30.98 -20.54
C GLY A 322 -1.22 30.90 -20.54
N GLU A 323 -1.82 31.10 -21.68
CA GLU A 323 -3.25 30.90 -21.91
C GLU A 323 -3.56 29.41 -21.93
N ALA A 324 -4.75 29.03 -21.44
CA ALA A 324 -5.21 27.64 -21.44
C ALA A 324 -5.13 27.06 -22.86
N VAL A 325 -4.51 25.91 -23.00
CA VAL A 325 -4.54 25.15 -24.26
C VAL A 325 -5.95 24.64 -24.48
N GLU A 326 -6.55 24.94 -25.63
CA GLU A 326 -7.84 24.40 -26.04
C GLU A 326 -7.74 22.85 -26.17
N ASP A 327 -8.76 22.19 -25.69
CA ASP A 327 -9.09 20.77 -25.74
C ASP A 327 -8.06 19.78 -26.34
N ASP A 328 -7.67 18.80 -25.51
CA ASP A 328 -7.02 17.56 -25.94
C ASP A 328 -7.95 16.83 -26.96
N PRO A 329 -7.51 16.58 -28.20
CA PRO A 329 -8.31 15.91 -29.23
C PRO A 329 -8.64 14.43 -28.89
N SER A 330 -8.14 13.87 -27.76
CA SER A 330 -8.45 12.50 -27.32
C SER A 330 -9.85 12.33 -26.73
N GLY A 331 -10.60 13.42 -26.49
CA GLY A 331 -12.02 13.38 -26.06
C GLY A 331 -12.23 12.85 -24.62
N GLU A 332 -11.18 12.64 -23.85
CA GLU A 332 -11.32 12.48 -22.41
C GLU A 332 -11.56 13.84 -21.74
N PRO A 333 -12.35 13.94 -20.67
CA PRO A 333 -12.54 15.20 -19.96
C PRO A 333 -11.19 15.70 -19.44
N GLY A 334 -10.55 16.53 -20.25
CA GLY A 334 -9.26 17.12 -19.95
C GLY A 334 -9.43 18.18 -18.88
N ILE A 335 -8.53 18.18 -17.91
CA ILE A 335 -8.36 19.27 -16.96
C ILE A 335 -7.82 20.45 -17.76
N THR A 336 -8.66 21.41 -18.11
CA THR A 336 -8.21 22.66 -18.76
C THR A 336 -7.65 23.60 -17.70
N PRO A 337 -6.36 23.98 -17.78
CA PRO A 337 -5.79 25.01 -16.90
C PRO A 337 -6.57 26.33 -17.05
N ARG A 338 -6.93 27.00 -15.96
CA ARG A 338 -7.44 28.37 -16.03
C ARG A 338 -6.28 29.32 -16.27
N PRO A 339 -6.48 30.38 -17.06
CA PRO A 339 -5.48 31.42 -17.15
C PRO A 339 -5.32 32.08 -15.78
N VAL A 340 -4.22 31.83 -15.14
CA VAL A 340 -3.80 32.59 -13.96
C VAL A 340 -3.24 33.92 -14.47
N CYS A 341 -3.71 35.04 -13.93
CA CYS A 341 -3.22 36.35 -14.27
C CYS A 341 -1.84 36.57 -13.64
N ILE A 342 -0.79 36.02 -14.27
CA ILE A 342 0.61 35.96 -13.79
C ILE A 342 1.26 37.37 -13.75
N SER A 343 0.68 38.37 -14.38
CA SER A 343 1.29 39.70 -14.49
C SER A 343 1.49 40.45 -13.17
N VAL A 344 0.93 39.96 -12.06
CA VAL A 344 1.07 40.58 -10.74
C VAL A 344 2.06 39.77 -9.83
N LEU A 345 2.22 38.47 -10.05
CA LEU A 345 3.05 37.59 -9.18
C LEU A 345 4.54 37.59 -9.57
N ASP A 346 4.90 37.87 -10.81
CA ASP A 346 6.29 37.80 -11.33
C ASP A 346 7.32 38.68 -10.59
N ARG A 347 6.88 39.78 -9.94
CA ARG A 347 7.79 40.68 -9.25
C ARG A 347 7.82 40.50 -7.71
N GLU A 348 6.79 39.91 -7.12
CA GLU A 348 6.61 39.83 -5.67
C GLU A 348 6.34 38.37 -5.19
N ALA A 349 6.57 37.35 -6.05
CA ALA A 349 6.19 35.98 -5.76
C ALA A 349 6.75 35.46 -4.43
N PHE A 350 8.03 35.67 -4.15
CA PHE A 350 8.68 35.25 -2.90
C PHE A 350 8.33 36.12 -1.68
N GLU A 351 7.71 37.33 -1.87
CA GLU A 351 7.24 38.15 -0.74
C GLU A 351 6.06 37.47 0.00
N HIS A 352 5.26 36.70 -0.71
CA HIS A 352 4.11 35.97 -0.16
C HIS A 352 4.44 34.54 0.29
N PHE A 353 5.64 34.05 0.04
CA PHE A 353 6.08 32.68 0.26
C PHE A 353 5.72 32.16 1.66
N ASP A 354 6.24 32.82 2.70
CA ASP A 354 6.00 32.42 4.08
C ASP A 354 4.52 32.55 4.51
N ALA A 355 3.78 33.47 3.90
CA ALA A 355 2.36 33.65 4.19
C ALA A 355 1.53 32.48 3.64
N VAL A 356 1.86 31.98 2.45
CA VAL A 356 1.20 30.81 1.86
C VAL A 356 1.48 29.56 2.68
N PHE A 357 2.75 29.30 3.08
CA PHE A 357 3.07 28.17 3.94
C PHE A 357 2.31 28.24 5.27
N ARG A 358 2.30 29.40 5.95
CA ARG A 358 1.50 29.55 7.18
C ARG A 358 0.01 29.29 6.95
N LYS A 359 -0.53 29.74 5.83
CA LYS A 359 -1.93 29.52 5.48
C LYS A 359 -2.21 28.03 5.27
N ARG A 360 -1.40 27.33 4.47
CA ARG A 360 -1.61 25.91 4.15
C ARG A 360 -1.42 24.99 5.35
N ARG A 361 -0.43 25.27 6.20
CA ARG A 361 -0.27 24.54 7.47
C ARG A 361 -1.50 24.69 8.36
N ARG A 362 -2.00 25.92 8.55
CA ARG A 362 -3.22 26.13 9.34
C ARG A 362 -4.44 25.43 8.74
N GLU A 363 -4.63 25.47 7.43
CA GLU A 363 -5.73 24.78 6.77
C GLU A 363 -5.62 23.25 6.89
N ALA A 364 -4.40 22.69 6.86
CA ALA A 364 -4.14 21.29 7.17
C ALA A 364 -4.49 20.95 8.62
N ASP A 365 -4.09 21.79 9.57
CA ASP A 365 -4.43 21.62 10.98
C ASP A 365 -5.96 21.65 11.18
N GLU A 366 -6.66 22.61 10.60
CA GLU A 366 -8.12 22.72 10.67
C GLU A 366 -8.80 21.47 10.06
N PHE A 367 -8.26 20.91 8.98
CA PHE A 367 -8.79 19.71 8.34
C PHE A 367 -8.65 18.48 9.25
N TYR A 368 -7.48 18.26 9.82
CA TYR A 368 -7.23 17.09 10.67
C TYR A 368 -7.94 17.22 12.02
N ASP A 369 -8.03 18.42 12.60
CA ASP A 369 -8.78 18.67 13.84
C ASP A 369 -10.27 18.35 13.72
N GLU A 370 -10.90 18.59 12.55
CA GLU A 370 -12.29 18.21 12.31
C GLU A 370 -12.49 16.71 12.10
N LEU A 371 -11.44 16.02 11.57
CA LEU A 371 -11.50 14.58 11.32
C LEU A 371 -11.33 13.77 12.61
N GLU A 372 -10.61 14.31 13.58
CA GLU A 372 -10.20 13.62 14.79
C GLU A 372 -11.23 13.73 15.91
N PRO A 373 -11.51 12.62 16.64
CA PRO A 373 -12.29 12.70 17.88
C PRO A 373 -11.60 13.61 18.92
N SER A 374 -12.38 14.45 19.58
CA SER A 374 -11.88 15.45 20.54
C SER A 374 -11.19 14.87 21.78
N CYS A 375 -11.34 13.57 22.05
CA CYS A 375 -10.77 12.88 23.23
C CYS A 375 -9.39 12.25 22.98
N LEU A 376 -8.81 12.39 21.78
CA LEU A 376 -7.49 11.86 21.48
C LEU A 376 -6.39 12.67 22.16
N SER A 377 -5.34 11.98 22.64
CA SER A 377 -4.12 12.66 23.11
C SER A 377 -3.33 13.21 21.92
N ASP A 378 -2.42 14.15 22.19
CA ASP A 378 -1.57 14.74 21.15
C ASP A 378 -0.74 13.65 20.42
N GLU A 379 -0.26 12.63 21.13
CA GLU A 379 0.48 11.52 20.52
C GLU A 379 -0.40 10.69 19.57
N HIS A 380 -1.65 10.37 19.96
CA HIS A 380 -2.59 9.69 19.06
C HIS A 380 -2.90 10.53 17.81
N ARG A 381 -3.02 11.86 17.96
CA ARG A 381 -3.25 12.78 16.83
C ARG A 381 -2.08 12.77 15.86
N LEU A 382 -0.85 12.79 16.36
CA LEU A 382 0.35 12.72 15.53
C LEU A 382 0.44 11.40 14.78
N ILE A 383 0.20 10.26 15.44
CA ILE A 383 0.20 8.94 14.81
C ILE A 383 -0.89 8.88 13.72
N HIS A 384 -2.10 9.32 14.03
CA HIS A 384 -3.22 9.36 13.09
C HIS A 384 -2.89 10.21 11.86
N ARG A 385 -2.40 11.43 12.05
CA ARG A 385 -2.05 12.35 10.97
C ARG A 385 -0.93 11.79 10.09
N GLN A 386 0.16 11.26 10.68
CA GLN A 386 1.27 10.72 9.88
C GLN A 386 0.91 9.41 9.18
N ALA A 387 0.07 8.56 9.76
CA ALA A 387 -0.46 7.39 9.07
C ALA A 387 -1.24 7.81 7.80
N LEU A 388 -2.12 8.81 7.90
CA LEU A 388 -2.87 9.33 6.76
C LEU A 388 -1.97 10.09 5.78
N ALA A 389 -0.99 10.86 6.26
CA ALA A 389 -0.01 11.53 5.41
C ALA A 389 0.77 10.53 4.56
N GLY A 390 1.27 9.45 5.17
CA GLY A 390 1.95 8.38 4.45
C GLY A 390 1.07 7.75 3.37
N MET A 391 -0.20 7.48 3.67
CA MET A 391 -1.17 6.99 2.68
C MET A 391 -1.34 7.92 1.47
N LEU A 392 -1.27 9.23 1.70
CA LEU A 392 -1.39 10.23 0.63
C LEU A 392 -0.08 10.39 -0.15
N TRP A 393 1.08 10.22 0.50
CA TRP A 393 2.39 10.21 -0.14
C TRP A 393 2.64 8.94 -0.98
N THR A 394 2.06 7.80 -0.65
CA THR A 394 2.23 6.54 -1.39
C THR A 394 1.39 6.45 -2.67
N LYS A 395 0.65 7.50 -3.04
CA LYS A 395 0.05 7.62 -4.37
C LYS A 395 1.15 7.66 -5.42
N GLN A 396 1.04 6.83 -6.46
CA GLN A 396 2.01 6.77 -7.55
C GLN A 396 1.29 6.68 -8.90
N PHE A 397 1.88 7.32 -9.91
CA PHE A 397 1.45 7.10 -11.27
C PHE A 397 1.82 5.68 -11.69
N TYR A 398 0.81 4.90 -12.06
CA TYR A 398 0.99 3.54 -12.55
C TYR A 398 0.60 3.47 -14.02
N TYR A 399 1.64 3.38 -14.86
CA TYR A 399 1.52 3.21 -16.30
C TYR A 399 2.04 1.83 -16.68
N TYR A 400 1.17 1.00 -17.22
CA TYR A 400 1.56 -0.32 -17.70
C TYR A 400 0.59 -0.79 -18.77
N VAL A 401 1.11 -0.95 -19.98
CA VAL A 401 0.41 -1.50 -21.14
C VAL A 401 1.12 -2.80 -21.50
N VAL A 402 0.55 -3.94 -21.12
CA VAL A 402 1.22 -5.24 -21.24
C VAL A 402 1.48 -5.60 -22.72
N GLU A 403 0.60 -5.24 -23.64
CA GLU A 403 0.84 -5.46 -25.06
C GLU A 403 2.10 -4.73 -25.57
N ASP A 404 2.23 -3.43 -25.25
CA ASP A 404 3.40 -2.63 -25.59
C ASP A 404 4.67 -3.14 -24.92
N TRP A 405 4.54 -3.57 -23.65
CA TRP A 405 5.65 -4.11 -22.89
C TRP A 405 6.16 -5.44 -23.50
N LEU A 406 5.27 -6.32 -23.96
CA LEU A 406 5.63 -7.58 -24.62
C LEU A 406 6.25 -7.36 -26.00
N GLU A 407 5.75 -6.39 -26.77
CA GLU A 407 6.30 -6.06 -28.10
C GLU A 407 7.60 -5.26 -28.04
N GLY A 408 7.83 -4.55 -26.93
CA GLY A 408 9.04 -3.75 -26.68
C GLY A 408 8.97 -2.34 -27.20
N ASP A 409 9.98 -1.54 -26.85
CA ASP A 409 10.12 -0.14 -27.26
C ASP A 409 10.65 -0.07 -28.71
N PRO A 410 9.95 0.60 -29.65
CA PRO A 410 10.41 0.76 -31.02
C PRO A 410 11.80 1.42 -31.14
N GLY A 411 12.19 2.23 -30.15
CA GLY A 411 13.50 2.88 -30.10
C GLY A 411 14.64 2.02 -29.55
N GLN A 412 14.37 0.78 -29.15
CA GLN A 412 15.30 -0.15 -28.55
C GLN A 412 15.40 -1.46 -29.37
N PRO A 413 16.41 -2.31 -29.14
CA PRO A 413 16.43 -3.66 -29.69
C PRO A 413 15.16 -4.44 -29.32
N PRO A 414 14.64 -5.29 -30.23
CA PRO A 414 13.43 -6.08 -29.95
C PRO A 414 13.68 -7.00 -28.75
N PRO A 415 12.67 -7.20 -27.90
CA PRO A 415 12.78 -8.13 -26.77
C PRO A 415 13.06 -9.57 -27.24
N PRO A 416 13.65 -10.41 -26.37
CA PRO A 416 13.80 -11.84 -26.64
C PRO A 416 12.46 -12.50 -26.92
N ALA A 417 12.47 -13.54 -27.79
CA ALA A 417 11.22 -14.24 -28.18
C ALA A 417 10.53 -14.93 -27.00
N GLU A 418 11.30 -15.39 -26.03
CA GLU A 418 10.86 -16.04 -24.79
C GLU A 418 9.94 -15.13 -23.96
N ARG A 419 10.15 -13.80 -24.04
CA ARG A 419 9.32 -12.82 -23.36
C ARG A 419 7.84 -12.94 -23.74
N LYS A 420 7.52 -13.19 -25.00
CA LYS A 420 6.14 -13.30 -25.50
C LYS A 420 5.36 -14.49 -24.94
N ALA A 421 6.06 -15.47 -24.36
CA ALA A 421 5.49 -16.64 -23.69
C ALA A 421 5.76 -16.66 -22.18
N GLY A 422 6.40 -15.61 -21.67
CA GLY A 422 6.76 -15.47 -20.27
C GLY A 422 5.69 -14.75 -19.44
N ARG A 423 6.16 -14.08 -18.40
CA ARG A 423 5.34 -13.30 -17.46
C ARG A 423 4.35 -12.39 -18.17
N ASN A 424 3.12 -12.33 -17.66
CA ASN A 424 2.02 -11.47 -18.13
C ASN A 424 1.57 -11.68 -19.58
N SER A 425 2.08 -12.68 -20.29
CA SER A 425 1.66 -12.98 -21.66
C SER A 425 0.16 -13.33 -21.79
N GLU A 426 -0.45 -13.77 -20.70
CA GLU A 426 -1.90 -14.05 -20.61
C GLU A 426 -2.74 -12.81 -20.29
N TRP A 427 -2.09 -11.70 -19.88
CA TRP A 427 -2.76 -10.47 -19.46
C TRP A 427 -2.59 -9.31 -20.44
N ARG A 428 -2.58 -9.59 -21.74
CA ARG A 428 -2.29 -8.63 -22.82
C ARG A 428 -3.24 -7.44 -22.89
N HIS A 429 -4.47 -7.57 -22.38
CA HIS A 429 -5.46 -6.50 -22.39
C HIS A 429 -5.28 -5.48 -21.28
N LEU A 430 -4.32 -5.64 -20.37
CA LEU A 430 -4.03 -4.65 -19.37
C LEU A 430 -3.57 -3.36 -20.01
N TYR A 431 -4.33 -2.30 -19.76
CA TYR A 431 -3.98 -0.93 -20.09
C TYR A 431 -4.27 -0.06 -18.87
N ASN A 432 -3.28 0.30 -18.10
CA ASN A 432 -3.45 1.21 -16.97
C ASN A 432 -2.56 2.45 -17.11
N GLU A 433 -3.15 3.63 -16.91
CA GLU A 433 -2.51 4.93 -16.94
C GLU A 433 -3.20 5.81 -15.88
N ARG A 434 -3.04 5.48 -14.60
CA ARG A 434 -3.74 6.16 -13.51
C ARG A 434 -2.83 6.31 -12.30
N VAL A 435 -3.18 7.26 -11.43
CA VAL A 435 -2.60 7.37 -10.10
C VAL A 435 -3.25 6.33 -9.19
N MET A 436 -2.44 5.49 -8.57
CA MET A 436 -2.88 4.43 -7.67
C MET A 436 -2.19 4.55 -6.30
N SER A 437 -2.90 4.10 -5.27
CA SER A 437 -2.30 3.88 -3.95
C SER A 437 -1.49 2.59 -3.98
N MET A 438 -0.18 2.69 -3.78
CA MET A 438 0.72 1.54 -3.77
C MET A 438 0.98 1.05 -2.35
N PRO A 439 1.43 -0.20 -2.15
CA PRO A 439 1.81 -0.70 -0.83
C PRO A 439 2.83 0.19 -0.14
N ASP A 440 3.88 0.60 -0.86
CA ASP A 440 4.81 1.66 -0.47
C ASP A 440 5.46 2.32 -1.70
N LYS A 441 6.42 3.21 -1.48
CA LYS A 441 7.13 3.91 -2.54
C LYS A 441 8.44 3.27 -2.97
N TRP A 442 8.96 2.33 -2.20
CA TRP A 442 10.27 1.76 -2.47
C TRP A 442 10.27 0.24 -2.66
N GLU A 443 9.82 -0.54 -1.67
CA GLU A 443 9.89 -2.01 -1.74
C GLU A 443 8.86 -2.56 -2.70
N TYR A 444 7.64 -2.02 -2.65
CA TYR A 444 6.51 -2.43 -3.49
C TYR A 444 5.96 -1.27 -4.34
N PRO A 445 6.78 -0.68 -5.25
CA PRO A 445 6.32 0.40 -6.13
C PRO A 445 5.52 -0.16 -7.31
N TRP A 446 4.66 -1.12 -7.04
CA TRP A 446 3.79 -1.79 -7.99
C TRP A 446 2.41 -2.05 -7.40
N TYR A 447 1.49 -2.37 -8.27
CA TYR A 447 0.13 -2.66 -7.91
C TYR A 447 0.01 -3.96 -7.10
N ALA A 448 -0.84 -3.94 -6.05
CA ALA A 448 -1.21 -5.09 -5.25
C ALA A 448 -2.71 -5.03 -4.90
N ALA A 449 -3.49 -6.03 -5.34
CA ALA A 449 -4.95 -5.95 -5.35
C ALA A 449 -5.58 -5.94 -3.95
N TRP A 450 -5.15 -6.80 -3.05
CA TRP A 450 -5.77 -6.84 -1.73
C TRP A 450 -5.26 -5.75 -0.80
N ASP A 451 -4.00 -5.36 -0.94
CA ASP A 451 -3.43 -4.20 -0.26
C ASP A 451 -4.25 -2.95 -0.56
N LEU A 452 -4.53 -2.70 -1.84
CA LEU A 452 -5.32 -1.57 -2.28
C LEU A 452 -6.71 -1.53 -1.64
N ALA A 453 -7.34 -2.69 -1.44
CA ALA A 453 -8.63 -2.77 -0.76
C ALA A 453 -8.54 -2.30 0.70
N PHE A 454 -7.48 -2.65 1.41
CA PHE A 454 -7.22 -2.15 2.76
C PHE A 454 -6.84 -0.68 2.78
N HIS A 455 -6.04 -0.21 1.83
CA HIS A 455 -5.69 1.21 1.69
C HIS A 455 -6.92 2.10 1.55
N CYS A 456 -7.96 1.63 0.86
CA CYS A 456 -9.18 2.40 0.64
C CYS A 456 -9.93 2.73 1.94
N ILE A 457 -9.70 2.01 3.02
CA ILE A 457 -10.36 2.27 4.32
C ILE A 457 -9.84 3.56 4.96
N PRO A 458 -8.53 3.75 5.25
CA PRO A 458 -8.01 5.02 5.72
C PRO A 458 -8.15 6.14 4.68
N LEU A 459 -8.00 5.86 3.39
CA LEU A 459 -8.22 6.85 2.33
C LEU A 459 -9.65 7.38 2.30
N ALA A 460 -10.66 6.53 2.56
CA ALA A 460 -12.05 6.96 2.62
C ALA A 460 -12.34 7.92 3.79
N LEU A 461 -11.49 7.97 4.82
CA LEU A 461 -11.64 8.96 5.90
C LEU A 461 -11.35 10.38 5.41
N VAL A 462 -10.39 10.52 4.48
CA VAL A 462 -9.87 11.83 4.03
C VAL A 462 -10.31 12.18 2.60
N ASP A 463 -10.46 11.19 1.72
CA ASP A 463 -10.90 11.36 0.33
C ASP A 463 -11.71 10.14 -0.16
N PRO A 464 -13.01 10.07 0.17
CA PRO A 464 -13.89 8.97 -0.27
C PRO A 464 -13.97 8.85 -1.80
N HIS A 465 -13.85 9.97 -2.53
CA HIS A 465 -13.90 9.96 -4.00
C HIS A 465 -12.71 9.23 -4.59
N PHE A 466 -11.50 9.54 -4.13
CA PHE A 466 -10.29 8.82 -4.53
C PHE A 466 -10.35 7.34 -4.14
N ALA A 467 -10.77 7.03 -2.90
CA ALA A 467 -10.92 5.65 -2.45
C ALA A 467 -11.87 4.82 -3.33
N LYS A 468 -13.03 5.40 -3.72
CA LYS A 468 -13.97 4.76 -4.67
C LYS A 468 -13.33 4.56 -6.05
N GLY A 469 -12.62 5.57 -6.53
CA GLY A 469 -11.91 5.53 -7.81
C GLY A 469 -10.85 4.42 -7.87
N GLN A 470 -10.17 4.12 -6.75
CA GLN A 470 -9.19 3.04 -6.68
C GLN A 470 -9.84 1.66 -6.90
N LEU A 471 -10.99 1.39 -6.30
CA LEU A 471 -11.71 0.14 -6.54
C LEU A 471 -12.29 0.08 -7.97
N ASP A 472 -12.76 1.20 -8.50
CA ASP A 472 -13.25 1.26 -9.88
C ASP A 472 -12.16 0.93 -10.89
N ILE A 473 -10.91 1.43 -10.69
CA ILE A 473 -9.78 1.16 -11.59
C ILE A 473 -9.53 -0.34 -11.74
N ILE A 474 -9.42 -1.09 -10.63
CA ILE A 474 -9.10 -2.52 -10.68
C ILE A 474 -10.26 -3.40 -11.17
N LEU A 475 -11.46 -2.85 -11.22
CA LEU A 475 -12.66 -3.52 -11.72
C LEU A 475 -13.00 -3.14 -13.17
N ARG A 476 -12.19 -2.30 -13.83
CA ARG A 476 -12.41 -1.90 -15.23
C ARG A 476 -12.04 -3.01 -16.20
N GLU A 477 -12.66 -2.96 -17.38
CA GLU A 477 -12.56 -3.96 -18.45
C GLU A 477 -11.14 -4.16 -18.97
N TRP A 478 -10.30 -3.12 -18.94
CA TRP A 478 -8.91 -3.18 -19.39
C TRP A 478 -7.91 -3.47 -18.25
N TYR A 479 -8.42 -3.72 -17.04
CA TYR A 479 -7.65 -4.14 -15.89
C TYR A 479 -8.04 -5.55 -15.43
N GLN A 480 -9.31 -5.76 -15.03
CA GLN A 480 -9.85 -7.06 -14.72
C GLN A 480 -9.80 -7.95 -15.97
N HIS A 481 -9.27 -9.16 -15.84
CA HIS A 481 -9.22 -10.10 -16.95
C HIS A 481 -10.65 -10.47 -17.43
N PRO A 482 -10.88 -10.67 -18.73
CA PRO A 482 -12.21 -11.04 -19.27
C PRO A 482 -12.84 -12.27 -18.66
N ASN A 483 -12.05 -13.22 -18.11
CA ASN A 483 -12.56 -14.38 -17.37
C ASN A 483 -13.10 -14.05 -15.98
N GLY A 484 -12.95 -12.81 -15.50
CA GLY A 484 -13.35 -12.33 -14.19
C GLY A 484 -12.25 -12.33 -13.13
N GLN A 485 -11.07 -12.82 -13.43
CA GLN A 485 -9.92 -12.78 -12.53
C GLN A 485 -9.48 -11.32 -12.28
N ILE A 486 -9.17 -11.01 -11.03
CA ILE A 486 -8.43 -9.82 -10.64
C ILE A 486 -7.05 -10.31 -10.27
N PRO A 487 -6.00 -9.99 -11.06
CA PRO A 487 -4.64 -10.40 -10.74
C PRO A 487 -4.18 -9.84 -9.40
N ALA A 488 -3.34 -10.59 -8.70
CA ALA A 488 -2.82 -10.15 -7.40
C ALA A 488 -1.91 -8.92 -7.55
N TYR A 489 -1.00 -8.98 -8.51
CA TYR A 489 0.02 -7.97 -8.79
C TYR A 489 0.60 -8.20 -10.21
N GLU A 490 1.56 -7.37 -10.62
CA GLU A 490 2.16 -7.40 -11.96
C GLU A 490 3.27 -8.46 -12.15
N TRP A 491 3.68 -9.15 -11.07
CA TRP A 491 4.76 -10.14 -11.10
C TRP A 491 4.36 -11.49 -11.67
N ASN A 492 3.18 -11.99 -11.29
CA ASN A 492 2.70 -13.31 -11.70
C ASN A 492 1.18 -13.30 -11.87
N PHE A 493 0.71 -13.44 -13.12
CA PHE A 493 -0.72 -13.43 -13.43
C PHE A 493 -1.50 -14.56 -12.76
N SER A 494 -0.89 -15.73 -12.54
CA SER A 494 -1.57 -16.89 -11.95
C SER A 494 -1.88 -16.75 -10.48
N ASP A 495 -1.18 -15.85 -9.76
CA ASP A 495 -1.41 -15.61 -8.36
C ASP A 495 -2.68 -14.77 -8.14
N VAL A 496 -3.36 -15.06 -7.03
CA VAL A 496 -4.59 -14.36 -6.66
C VAL A 496 -4.56 -14.02 -5.18
N ASN A 497 -5.14 -12.89 -4.86
CA ASN A 497 -5.32 -12.41 -3.49
C ASN A 497 -6.72 -12.77 -2.97
N PRO A 498 -6.95 -12.74 -1.65
CA PRO A 498 -8.27 -12.89 -1.07
C PRO A 498 -9.28 -11.90 -1.68
N PRO A 499 -10.56 -12.29 -1.88
CA PRO A 499 -11.57 -11.43 -2.50
C PRO A 499 -12.15 -10.39 -1.53
N VAL A 500 -11.28 -9.51 -1.00
CA VAL A 500 -11.64 -8.49 0.00
C VAL A 500 -12.22 -7.20 -0.59
N ILE A 501 -12.24 -7.06 -1.91
CA ILE A 501 -12.76 -5.85 -2.58
C ILE A 501 -14.24 -5.61 -2.24
N GLY A 502 -15.05 -6.68 -2.15
CA GLY A 502 -16.47 -6.56 -1.74
C GLY A 502 -16.63 -6.02 -0.32
N TRP A 503 -15.77 -6.44 0.60
CA TRP A 503 -15.71 -5.89 1.94
C TRP A 503 -15.30 -4.41 1.93
N ALA A 504 -14.25 -4.04 1.20
CA ALA A 504 -13.79 -2.67 1.10
C ALA A 504 -14.85 -1.75 0.50
N ALA A 505 -15.52 -2.16 -0.58
CA ALA A 505 -16.58 -1.39 -1.22
C ALA A 505 -17.74 -1.10 -0.25
N TRP A 506 -18.16 -2.12 0.52
CA TRP A 506 -19.19 -1.94 1.54
C TRP A 506 -18.72 -0.96 2.63
N ARG A 507 -17.47 -1.06 3.08
CA ARG A 507 -16.92 -0.15 4.11
C ARG A 507 -16.81 1.29 3.63
N ILE A 508 -16.32 1.52 2.42
CA ILE A 508 -16.25 2.87 1.82
C ILE A 508 -17.66 3.48 1.75
N TYR A 509 -18.64 2.71 1.25
CA TYR A 509 -20.03 3.14 1.18
C TYR A 509 -20.56 3.60 2.56
N LYS A 510 -20.30 2.82 3.61
CA LYS A 510 -20.72 3.13 4.98
C LYS A 510 -19.95 4.30 5.60
N ILE A 511 -18.66 4.43 5.33
CA ILE A 511 -17.85 5.58 5.79
C ILE A 511 -18.39 6.88 5.17
N GLU A 512 -18.62 6.88 3.85
CA GLU A 512 -19.18 8.04 3.16
C GLU A 512 -20.60 8.38 3.63
N GLU A 513 -21.46 7.38 3.82
CA GLU A 513 -22.81 7.56 4.36
C GLU A 513 -22.77 8.24 5.73
N LYS A 514 -21.85 7.83 6.60
CA LYS A 514 -21.66 8.45 7.91
C LYS A 514 -21.17 9.90 7.81
N GLN A 515 -20.22 10.17 6.93
CA GLN A 515 -19.62 11.51 6.78
C GLN A 515 -20.59 12.51 6.13
N SER A 516 -21.34 12.08 5.11
CA SER A 516 -22.17 12.95 4.27
C SER A 516 -23.67 12.83 4.55
N GLY A 517 -24.09 11.86 5.38
CA GLY A 517 -25.48 11.52 5.62
C GLY A 517 -26.15 10.72 4.50
N LYS A 518 -25.43 10.38 3.44
CA LYS A 518 -25.94 9.63 2.29
C LYS A 518 -24.84 8.80 1.63
N GLY A 519 -25.07 7.49 1.47
CA GLY A 519 -24.18 6.61 0.72
C GLY A 519 -24.30 6.79 -0.80
N ASP A 520 -23.21 6.62 -1.51
CA ASP A 520 -23.17 6.63 -2.97
C ASP A 520 -23.68 5.31 -3.54
N ARG A 521 -24.99 5.26 -3.77
CA ARG A 521 -25.64 4.07 -4.32
C ARG A 521 -25.13 3.69 -5.71
N ALA A 522 -24.84 4.66 -6.57
CA ALA A 522 -24.37 4.39 -7.93
C ALA A 522 -23.01 3.69 -7.91
N PHE A 523 -22.12 4.12 -7.02
CA PHE A 523 -20.86 3.42 -6.77
C PHE A 523 -21.12 1.97 -6.29
N LEU A 524 -21.96 1.79 -5.28
CA LEU A 524 -22.24 0.46 -4.71
C LEU A 524 -22.81 -0.49 -5.78
N GLU A 525 -23.74 -0.02 -6.61
CA GLU A 525 -24.34 -0.79 -7.68
C GLU A 525 -23.34 -1.15 -8.78
N THR A 526 -22.50 -0.20 -9.19
CA THR A 526 -21.45 -0.42 -10.17
C THR A 526 -20.45 -1.48 -9.72
N VAL A 527 -19.92 -1.34 -8.51
CA VAL A 527 -18.97 -2.30 -7.95
C VAL A 527 -19.61 -3.67 -7.76
N PHE A 528 -20.86 -3.70 -7.30
CA PHE A 528 -21.60 -4.96 -7.16
C PHE A 528 -21.70 -5.73 -8.49
N HIS A 529 -22.07 -5.06 -9.58
CA HIS A 529 -22.17 -5.70 -10.90
C HIS A 529 -20.82 -6.21 -11.41
N LYS A 530 -19.75 -5.47 -11.22
CA LYS A 530 -18.38 -5.89 -11.60
C LYS A 530 -17.91 -7.08 -10.76
N LEU A 531 -18.21 -7.06 -9.47
CA LEU A 531 -17.86 -8.16 -8.56
C LEU A 531 -18.64 -9.45 -8.86
N LEU A 532 -19.81 -9.40 -9.50
CA LEU A 532 -20.51 -10.61 -9.96
C LEU A 532 -19.64 -11.41 -10.94
N ILE A 533 -18.88 -10.72 -11.81
CA ILE A 533 -17.98 -11.37 -12.77
C ILE A 533 -16.84 -12.06 -12.00
N SER A 534 -16.22 -11.35 -11.06
CA SER A 534 -15.16 -11.91 -10.21
C SER A 534 -15.68 -13.08 -9.35
N PHE A 535 -16.87 -12.95 -8.79
CA PHE A 535 -17.50 -14.03 -8.02
C PHE A 535 -17.69 -15.29 -8.86
N THR A 536 -18.12 -15.13 -10.12
CA THR A 536 -18.29 -16.27 -11.04
C THR A 536 -16.95 -16.94 -11.31
N TRP A 537 -15.88 -16.18 -11.50
CA TRP A 537 -14.54 -16.73 -11.66
C TRP A 537 -14.11 -17.55 -10.44
N TRP A 538 -14.31 -17.02 -9.24
CA TRP A 538 -14.01 -17.72 -7.99
C TRP A 538 -14.81 -19.00 -7.82
N VAL A 539 -16.11 -18.97 -8.09
CA VAL A 539 -16.99 -20.16 -8.00
C VAL A 539 -16.53 -21.27 -8.94
N ASN A 540 -15.89 -20.93 -10.06
CA ASN A 540 -15.33 -21.91 -11.00
C ASN A 540 -13.96 -22.47 -10.57
N ARG A 541 -13.32 -21.90 -9.54
CA ARG A 541 -12.06 -22.42 -8.93
C ARG A 541 -12.33 -23.31 -7.71
N LYS A 542 -13.35 -24.13 -7.80
CA LYS A 542 -13.64 -25.15 -6.79
C LYS A 542 -12.63 -26.29 -6.86
N ASP A 543 -12.65 -27.10 -5.80
CA ASP A 543 -11.94 -28.37 -5.77
C ASP A 543 -12.26 -29.24 -7.01
N SER A 544 -11.36 -30.17 -7.32
CA SER A 544 -11.47 -31.05 -8.48
C SER A 544 -12.78 -31.89 -8.55
N GLU A 545 -13.45 -32.02 -7.41
CA GLU A 545 -14.71 -32.74 -7.27
C GLU A 545 -15.96 -31.83 -7.27
N GLY A 546 -15.78 -30.49 -7.35
CA GLY A 546 -16.84 -29.48 -7.39
C GLY A 546 -17.66 -29.34 -6.11
N LYS A 547 -17.09 -29.63 -4.95
CA LYS A 547 -17.77 -29.76 -3.66
C LYS A 547 -17.82 -28.51 -2.80
N ASN A 548 -17.57 -27.34 -3.39
CA ASN A 548 -17.56 -26.02 -2.72
C ASN A 548 -16.45 -25.81 -1.68
N ILE A 549 -15.35 -26.54 -1.76
CA ILE A 549 -14.08 -26.16 -1.16
C ILE A 549 -13.30 -25.37 -2.23
N PHE A 550 -12.57 -24.37 -1.79
CA PHE A 550 -11.84 -23.50 -2.70
C PHE A 550 -10.34 -23.71 -2.56
N GLN A 551 -9.69 -23.92 -3.68
CA GLN A 551 -8.25 -23.96 -3.83
C GLN A 551 -7.83 -22.58 -4.30
N GLY A 552 -7.57 -21.67 -3.35
CA GLY A 552 -7.23 -20.29 -3.66
C GLY A 552 -5.79 -20.13 -4.18
N GLY A 553 -4.93 -21.12 -3.94
CA GLY A 553 -3.51 -21.00 -4.24
C GLY A 553 -2.81 -20.07 -3.25
N PHE A 554 -2.08 -19.08 -3.76
CA PHE A 554 -1.24 -18.15 -3.00
C PHE A 554 -1.97 -17.42 -1.86
N LEU A 555 -3.02 -16.68 -2.14
CA LEU A 555 -3.86 -15.94 -1.17
C LEU A 555 -3.10 -14.97 -0.24
N GLY A 556 -1.96 -14.43 -0.67
CA GLY A 556 -1.23 -13.39 0.06
C GLY A 556 -0.61 -13.81 1.39
N LEU A 557 -0.57 -15.11 1.73
CA LEU A 557 0.00 -15.62 2.98
C LEU A 557 1.28 -16.44 2.69
N ASP A 558 2.31 -15.79 2.24
CA ASP A 558 3.50 -16.32 1.57
C ASP A 558 4.02 -17.66 2.12
N ASN A 559 4.63 -17.65 3.30
CA ASN A 559 5.28 -18.82 3.89
C ASN A 559 4.48 -19.51 5.00
N ILE A 560 3.17 -19.22 5.14
CA ILE A 560 2.37 -19.65 6.30
C ILE A 560 2.25 -21.17 6.43
N GLY A 561 2.33 -21.90 5.34
CA GLY A 561 2.16 -23.36 5.27
C GLY A 561 3.48 -24.13 5.13
N VAL A 562 3.36 -25.42 4.85
CA VAL A 562 4.48 -26.33 4.56
C VAL A 562 4.90 -26.30 3.09
N PHE A 563 4.05 -25.76 2.21
CA PHE A 563 4.26 -25.71 0.78
C PHE A 563 4.20 -24.26 0.27
N ASP A 564 4.93 -24.00 -0.79
CA ASP A 564 4.70 -22.82 -1.61
C ASP A 564 3.33 -22.97 -2.30
N ARG A 565 2.41 -22.07 -1.97
CA ARG A 565 1.02 -22.11 -2.45
C ARG A 565 0.86 -21.59 -3.88
N SER A 566 1.86 -20.89 -4.40
CA SER A 566 1.93 -20.46 -5.81
C SER A 566 2.39 -21.56 -6.75
N ALA A 567 3.02 -22.60 -6.22
CA ALA A 567 3.60 -23.69 -7.00
C ALA A 567 2.72 -24.96 -6.98
N PRO A 568 2.79 -25.80 -8.01
CA PRO A 568 2.17 -27.14 -7.98
C PRO A 568 2.70 -27.96 -6.81
N LEU A 569 1.81 -28.63 -6.09
CA LEU A 569 2.23 -29.46 -4.97
C LEU A 569 3.12 -30.63 -5.42
N PRO A 570 4.16 -30.97 -4.68
CA PRO A 570 4.89 -32.21 -4.88
C PRO A 570 3.92 -33.38 -4.84
N ASN A 571 4.14 -34.38 -5.66
CA ASN A 571 3.33 -35.61 -5.72
C ASN A 571 1.90 -35.46 -6.32
N GLY A 572 1.55 -34.33 -6.96
CA GLY A 572 0.29 -34.13 -7.65
C GLY A 572 -0.96 -34.13 -6.75
N GLY A 573 -0.80 -33.89 -5.45
CA GLY A 573 -1.90 -33.71 -4.51
C GLY A 573 -2.60 -32.36 -4.65
N HIS A 574 -3.72 -32.19 -3.94
CA HIS A 574 -4.45 -30.94 -3.87
C HIS A 574 -4.55 -30.48 -2.42
N LEU A 575 -4.45 -29.15 -2.22
CA LEU A 575 -4.62 -28.55 -0.90
C LEU A 575 -6.03 -28.02 -0.76
N GLU A 576 -6.82 -28.64 0.12
CA GLU A 576 -8.13 -28.16 0.51
C GLU A 576 -7.97 -27.08 1.56
N GLN A 577 -8.11 -25.80 1.15
CA GLN A 577 -7.72 -24.65 1.93
C GLN A 577 -8.84 -24.16 2.87
N SER A 578 -8.54 -24.05 4.17
CA SER A 578 -9.45 -23.51 5.16
C SER A 578 -9.65 -22.01 4.99
N ASP A 579 -8.57 -21.27 4.74
CA ASP A 579 -8.62 -19.83 4.46
C ASP A 579 -9.31 -19.53 3.14
N GLY A 580 -8.94 -20.17 2.04
CA GLY A 580 -9.56 -19.98 0.73
C GLY A 580 -11.08 -20.18 0.77
N THR A 581 -11.51 -21.22 1.47
CA THR A 581 -12.94 -21.51 1.68
C THR A 581 -13.62 -20.47 2.57
N SER A 582 -12.94 -20.01 3.61
CA SER A 582 -13.44 -18.96 4.53
C SER A 582 -13.56 -17.60 3.85
N TRP A 583 -12.57 -17.23 3.02
CA TRP A 583 -12.61 -16.00 2.22
C TRP A 583 -13.81 -16.00 1.27
N MET A 584 -14.12 -17.13 0.64
CA MET A 584 -15.30 -17.24 -0.19
C MET A 584 -16.60 -17.15 0.61
N GLY A 585 -16.62 -17.69 1.83
CA GLY A 585 -17.74 -17.49 2.76
C GLY A 585 -17.95 -16.02 3.09
N MET A 586 -16.90 -15.28 3.42
CA MET A 586 -16.93 -13.84 3.64
C MET A 586 -17.39 -13.08 2.40
N PHE A 587 -16.87 -13.41 1.22
CA PHE A 587 -17.26 -12.77 -0.04
C PHE A 587 -18.76 -12.97 -0.36
N CYS A 588 -19.30 -14.18 -0.13
CA CYS A 588 -20.75 -14.42 -0.25
C CYS A 588 -21.55 -13.48 0.65
N LEU A 589 -21.14 -13.31 1.90
CA LEU A 589 -21.85 -12.45 2.86
C LEU A 589 -21.73 -10.97 2.50
N ASN A 590 -20.57 -10.51 2.03
CA ASN A 590 -20.40 -9.13 1.54
C ASN A 590 -21.30 -8.84 0.33
N MET A 591 -21.33 -9.75 -0.66
CA MET A 591 -22.19 -9.63 -1.83
C MET A 591 -23.67 -9.67 -1.45
N MET A 592 -24.05 -10.55 -0.54
CA MET A 592 -25.41 -10.61 0.00
C MET A 592 -25.80 -9.27 0.67
N ARG A 593 -24.91 -8.71 1.51
CA ARG A 593 -25.18 -7.44 2.22
C ARG A 593 -25.38 -6.28 1.24
N MET A 594 -24.49 -6.16 0.23
CA MET A 594 -24.65 -5.16 -0.81
C MET A 594 -25.95 -5.36 -1.60
N ALA A 595 -26.30 -6.60 -1.97
CA ALA A 595 -27.56 -6.88 -2.66
C ALA A 595 -28.78 -6.49 -1.83
N LEU A 596 -28.78 -6.76 -0.53
CA LEU A 596 -29.88 -6.37 0.38
C LEU A 596 -29.99 -4.82 0.50
N GLU A 597 -28.87 -4.11 0.53
CA GLU A 597 -28.89 -2.64 0.53
C GLU A 597 -29.49 -2.09 -0.78
N LEU A 598 -29.05 -2.65 -1.93
CA LEU A 598 -29.58 -2.29 -3.24
C LEU A 598 -31.06 -2.66 -3.39
N ALA A 599 -31.51 -3.74 -2.73
CA ALA A 599 -32.91 -4.19 -2.75
C ALA A 599 -33.89 -3.20 -2.08
N ARG A 600 -33.41 -2.31 -1.21
CA ARG A 600 -34.26 -1.26 -0.61
C ARG A 600 -35.01 -0.41 -1.65
N GLU A 601 -34.40 -0.21 -2.82
CA GLU A 601 -35.01 0.56 -3.91
C GLU A 601 -35.41 -0.29 -5.11
N ASN A 602 -34.80 -1.50 -5.27
CA ASN A 602 -35.07 -2.38 -6.40
C ASN A 602 -35.12 -3.84 -5.95
N SER A 603 -36.33 -4.39 -5.83
CA SER A 603 -36.57 -5.76 -5.33
C SER A 603 -35.94 -6.89 -6.18
N VAL A 604 -35.46 -6.59 -7.39
CA VAL A 604 -34.70 -7.57 -8.21
C VAL A 604 -33.48 -8.10 -7.44
N TYR A 605 -32.84 -7.26 -6.63
CA TYR A 605 -31.66 -7.63 -5.84
C TYR A 605 -31.96 -8.62 -4.69
N GLU A 606 -33.22 -8.78 -4.25
CA GLU A 606 -33.59 -9.82 -3.29
C GLU A 606 -33.31 -11.25 -3.81
N ASN A 607 -33.54 -11.49 -5.12
CA ASN A 607 -33.25 -12.78 -5.73
C ASN A 607 -31.76 -13.09 -5.74
N ILE A 608 -30.94 -12.08 -6.02
CA ILE A 608 -29.48 -12.20 -6.04
C ILE A 608 -28.94 -12.41 -4.62
N ALA A 609 -29.47 -11.69 -3.64
CA ALA A 609 -29.12 -11.88 -2.22
C ALA A 609 -29.37 -13.34 -1.79
N THR A 610 -30.52 -13.91 -2.19
CA THR A 610 -30.84 -15.32 -1.93
C THR A 610 -29.80 -16.25 -2.56
N LYS A 611 -29.28 -15.94 -3.74
CA LYS A 611 -28.28 -16.76 -4.43
C LYS A 611 -26.93 -16.79 -3.68
N PHE A 612 -26.50 -15.66 -3.16
CA PHE A 612 -25.29 -15.61 -2.34
C PHE A 612 -25.48 -16.37 -1.02
N PHE A 613 -26.66 -16.34 -0.43
CA PHE A 613 -26.97 -17.14 0.73
C PHE A 613 -26.90 -18.65 0.43
N GLU A 614 -27.42 -19.12 -0.71
CA GLU A 614 -27.29 -20.52 -1.15
C GLU A 614 -25.83 -20.95 -1.28
N HIS A 615 -24.98 -20.12 -1.92
CA HIS A 615 -23.53 -20.38 -2.02
C HIS A 615 -22.87 -20.47 -0.65
N PHE A 616 -23.21 -19.55 0.26
CA PHE A 616 -22.70 -19.58 1.63
C PHE A 616 -23.07 -20.88 2.34
N LEU A 617 -24.31 -21.36 2.21
CA LEU A 617 -24.74 -22.64 2.77
C LEU A 617 -23.96 -23.83 2.19
N GLY A 618 -23.69 -23.79 0.89
CA GLY A 618 -22.86 -24.80 0.24
C GLY A 618 -21.45 -24.85 0.80
N ILE A 619 -20.84 -23.68 1.06
CA ILE A 619 -19.52 -23.54 1.67
C ILE A 619 -19.54 -24.07 3.12
N ALA A 620 -20.54 -23.67 3.92
CA ALA A 620 -20.69 -24.16 5.28
C ALA A 620 -20.83 -25.69 5.36
N GLY A 621 -21.53 -26.29 4.39
CA GLY A 621 -21.63 -27.73 4.23
C GLY A 621 -20.26 -28.36 3.94
N ALA A 622 -19.54 -27.81 2.98
CA ALA A 622 -18.24 -28.32 2.56
C ALA A 622 -17.20 -28.30 3.67
N MET A 623 -17.13 -27.22 4.45
CA MET A 623 -16.20 -27.09 5.58
C MET A 623 -16.43 -28.15 6.68
N ASN A 624 -17.66 -28.66 6.80
CA ASN A 624 -18.01 -29.66 7.81
C ASN A 624 -17.93 -31.10 7.30
N ASN A 625 -18.05 -31.33 6.00
CA ASN A 625 -18.09 -32.66 5.40
C ASN A 625 -17.54 -32.64 3.98
N LEU A 626 -16.22 -32.73 3.84
CA LEU A 626 -15.51 -32.79 2.58
C LEU A 626 -16.08 -33.90 1.70
N GLY A 627 -16.86 -33.50 0.70
CA GLY A 627 -17.36 -34.39 -0.30
C GLY A 627 -18.24 -35.52 0.18
N GLY A 628 -18.92 -35.36 1.32
CA GLY A 628 -19.76 -36.39 1.90
C GLY A 628 -19.02 -37.59 2.49
N LYS A 629 -17.67 -37.47 2.64
CA LYS A 629 -16.82 -38.56 3.17
C LYS A 629 -16.65 -38.53 4.71
N GLY A 630 -17.32 -37.60 5.39
CA GLY A 630 -17.22 -37.46 6.84
C GLY A 630 -15.93 -36.79 7.32
N ILE A 631 -15.17 -36.22 6.39
CA ILE A 631 -13.95 -35.49 6.68
C ILE A 631 -14.29 -34.00 6.57
N GLY A 632 -13.88 -33.19 7.53
CA GLY A 632 -14.05 -31.74 7.53
C GLY A 632 -12.72 -31.01 7.72
N LEU A 633 -12.72 -29.72 7.48
CA LEU A 633 -11.57 -28.86 7.80
C LEU A 633 -11.41 -28.64 9.31
N TRP A 634 -12.48 -28.89 10.08
CA TRP A 634 -12.45 -28.83 11.53
C TRP A 634 -11.88 -30.12 12.13
N ASN A 635 -10.86 -29.97 12.99
CA ASN A 635 -10.28 -31.08 13.75
C ASN A 635 -10.85 -31.11 15.17
N GLU A 636 -11.71 -32.09 15.46
CA GLU A 636 -12.39 -32.22 16.76
C GLU A 636 -11.40 -32.39 17.96
N PRO A 637 -10.32 -33.19 17.85
CA PRO A 637 -9.37 -33.31 18.97
C PRO A 637 -8.61 -32.03 19.29
N ASP A 638 -8.27 -31.24 18.28
CA ASP A 638 -7.52 -30.00 18.45
C ASP A 638 -8.45 -28.78 18.59
N GLU A 639 -9.75 -28.91 18.33
CA GLU A 639 -10.74 -27.84 18.35
C GLU A 639 -10.27 -26.63 17.50
N PHE A 640 -9.80 -26.94 16.27
CA PHE A 640 -9.22 -25.95 15.36
C PHE A 640 -9.45 -26.33 13.89
N TYR A 641 -9.46 -25.34 12.98
CA TYR A 641 -9.51 -25.58 11.55
C TYR A 641 -8.11 -25.73 10.98
N TYR A 642 -7.94 -26.63 9.99
CA TYR A 642 -6.70 -26.88 9.29
C TYR A 642 -6.93 -27.07 7.80
N ASP A 643 -5.92 -26.75 7.01
CA ASP A 643 -5.85 -27.21 5.63
C ASP A 643 -5.73 -28.74 5.59
N VAL A 644 -6.26 -29.34 4.54
CA VAL A 644 -6.21 -30.78 4.36
C VAL A 644 -5.57 -31.11 3.02
N LEU A 645 -4.47 -31.85 3.05
CA LEU A 645 -3.82 -32.36 1.85
C LEU A 645 -4.57 -33.59 1.34
N HIS A 646 -5.12 -33.49 0.13
CA HIS A 646 -5.74 -34.59 -0.59
C HIS A 646 -4.71 -35.24 -1.51
N MET A 647 -4.31 -36.46 -1.19
CA MET A 647 -3.32 -37.21 -1.93
C MET A 647 -3.92 -37.89 -3.16
N PRO A 648 -3.14 -38.13 -4.24
CA PRO A 648 -3.62 -38.84 -5.44
C PRO A 648 -4.19 -40.24 -5.18
N ASP A 649 -3.75 -40.89 -4.12
CA ASP A 649 -4.24 -42.20 -3.69
C ASP A 649 -5.57 -42.15 -2.92
N GLY A 650 -6.14 -40.91 -2.76
CA GLY A 650 -7.41 -40.69 -2.08
C GLY A 650 -7.30 -40.53 -0.56
N ARG A 651 -6.10 -40.54 0.02
CA ARG A 651 -5.89 -40.22 1.44
C ARG A 651 -6.05 -38.72 1.70
N TYR A 652 -6.57 -38.36 2.87
CA TYR A 652 -6.68 -37.00 3.37
C TYR A 652 -5.79 -36.84 4.59
N LEU A 653 -4.93 -35.85 4.59
CA LEU A 653 -4.01 -35.57 5.67
C LEU A 653 -4.22 -34.13 6.18
N PRO A 654 -4.75 -33.94 7.40
CA PRO A 654 -4.82 -32.61 8.01
C PRO A 654 -3.41 -32.06 8.31
N LEU A 655 -3.12 -30.87 7.81
CA LEU A 655 -1.88 -30.16 8.09
C LEU A 655 -2.05 -29.36 9.39
N ARG A 656 -1.65 -29.97 10.51
CA ARG A 656 -1.91 -29.41 11.86
C ARG A 656 -1.01 -28.22 12.21
N VAL A 657 -0.98 -27.23 11.34
CA VAL A 657 -0.29 -25.96 11.55
C VAL A 657 -1.27 -24.97 12.17
N ARG A 658 -1.06 -24.62 13.42
CA ARG A 658 -1.89 -23.62 14.14
C ARG A 658 -1.50 -22.22 13.67
N SER A 659 -2.14 -21.75 12.61
CA SER A 659 -1.91 -20.44 12.01
C SER A 659 -3.19 -19.65 11.84
N LEU A 660 -3.11 -18.42 11.35
CA LEU A 660 -4.26 -17.59 10.97
C LEU A 660 -5.23 -18.31 10.04
N VAL A 661 -4.74 -19.23 9.19
CA VAL A 661 -5.58 -20.07 8.31
C VAL A 661 -6.75 -20.69 9.07
N GLY A 662 -6.51 -21.19 10.27
CA GLY A 662 -7.54 -21.79 11.11
C GLY A 662 -8.44 -20.79 11.86
N LEU A 663 -8.08 -19.51 11.90
CA LEU A 663 -8.89 -18.43 12.47
C LEU A 663 -9.75 -17.73 11.41
N MET A 664 -9.42 -17.85 10.13
CA MET A 664 -10.15 -17.20 9.02
C MET A 664 -11.66 -17.50 8.97
N PRO A 665 -12.17 -18.67 9.42
CA PRO A 665 -13.61 -18.91 9.48
C PRO A 665 -14.38 -17.90 10.36
N LEU A 666 -13.73 -17.20 11.29
CA LEU A 666 -14.32 -16.12 12.08
C LEU A 666 -14.69 -14.90 11.22
N LEU A 667 -14.01 -14.68 10.08
CA LEU A 667 -14.25 -13.53 9.20
C LEU A 667 -15.57 -13.63 8.42
N ALA A 668 -16.04 -14.84 8.19
CA ALA A 668 -17.28 -15.08 7.48
C ALA A 668 -18.49 -14.99 8.43
N VAL A 669 -18.81 -13.78 8.82
CA VAL A 669 -19.91 -13.43 9.73
C VAL A 669 -20.69 -12.20 9.23
N GLU A 670 -22.02 -12.27 9.33
CA GLU A 670 -22.90 -11.14 9.05
C GLU A 670 -24.11 -11.17 9.99
N THR A 671 -24.61 -9.98 10.33
CA THR A 671 -25.84 -9.80 11.08
C THR A 671 -26.89 -9.12 10.20
N ILE A 672 -28.15 -9.50 10.36
CA ILE A 672 -29.26 -8.91 9.63
C ILE A 672 -30.25 -8.34 10.63
N GLU A 673 -30.53 -7.05 10.50
CA GLU A 673 -31.47 -6.30 11.31
C GLU A 673 -32.92 -6.70 10.95
N PRO A 674 -33.87 -6.77 11.92
CA PRO A 674 -35.26 -7.12 11.64
C PRO A 674 -35.89 -6.17 10.63
N GLU A 675 -35.60 -4.87 10.68
CA GLU A 675 -36.16 -3.87 9.78
C GLU A 675 -35.73 -4.14 8.31
N LEU A 676 -34.53 -4.64 8.11
CA LEU A 676 -34.05 -5.01 6.77
C LEU A 676 -34.77 -6.24 6.26
N LEU A 677 -34.97 -7.26 7.11
CA LEU A 677 -35.74 -8.47 6.75
C LEU A 677 -37.20 -8.17 6.45
N ASP A 678 -37.84 -7.29 7.23
CA ASP A 678 -39.23 -6.90 7.02
C ASP A 678 -39.43 -6.06 5.75
N ALA A 679 -38.40 -5.30 5.36
CA ALA A 679 -38.36 -4.56 4.10
C ALA A 679 -38.12 -5.46 2.88
N MET A 680 -37.70 -6.73 3.08
CA MET A 680 -37.32 -7.69 2.04
C MET A 680 -38.12 -9.00 2.13
N PRO A 681 -39.47 -8.94 1.95
CA PRO A 681 -40.33 -10.10 2.20
C PRO A 681 -40.04 -11.28 1.27
N GLY A 682 -39.64 -11.02 0.02
CA GLY A 682 -39.26 -12.05 -0.92
C GLY A 682 -37.96 -12.78 -0.56
N PHE A 683 -36.97 -12.07 -0.05
CA PHE A 683 -35.75 -12.68 0.47
C PHE A 683 -36.06 -13.52 1.72
N LYS A 684 -36.79 -12.97 2.68
CA LYS A 684 -37.16 -13.64 3.91
C LYS A 684 -37.92 -14.97 3.66
N GLU A 685 -38.95 -14.95 2.80
CA GLU A 685 -39.73 -16.13 2.44
C GLU A 685 -38.85 -17.22 1.82
N ARG A 686 -37.99 -16.89 0.85
CA ARG A 686 -37.10 -17.86 0.19
C ARG A 686 -36.07 -18.44 1.15
N LEU A 687 -35.52 -17.63 2.02
CA LEU A 687 -34.56 -18.05 3.03
C LEU A 687 -35.20 -19.01 4.05
N GLU A 688 -36.37 -18.68 4.57
CA GLU A 688 -37.13 -19.54 5.48
C GLU A 688 -37.55 -20.87 4.81
N TRP A 689 -37.95 -20.78 3.55
CA TRP A 689 -38.25 -21.99 2.75
C TRP A 689 -37.00 -22.87 2.63
N TYR A 690 -35.84 -22.28 2.29
CA TYR A 690 -34.59 -23.01 2.10
C TYR A 690 -34.15 -23.70 3.40
N LEU A 691 -34.16 -22.98 4.49
CA LEU A 691 -33.79 -23.52 5.80
C LEU A 691 -34.73 -24.65 6.28
N SER A 692 -36.02 -24.54 5.97
CA SER A 692 -37.02 -25.55 6.32
C SER A 692 -36.87 -26.81 5.47
N ASN A 693 -36.51 -26.68 4.20
CA ASN A 693 -36.39 -27.82 3.26
C ASN A 693 -34.97 -28.43 3.19
N ARG A 694 -33.95 -27.76 3.78
CA ARG A 694 -32.56 -28.23 3.86
C ARG A 694 -32.05 -28.16 5.31
N PRO A 695 -32.68 -28.92 6.24
CA PRO A 695 -32.30 -28.90 7.66
C PRO A 695 -30.87 -29.39 7.88
N ASP A 696 -30.32 -30.21 6.96
CA ASP A 696 -28.93 -30.63 6.94
C ASP A 696 -27.99 -29.45 6.85
N LEU A 697 -28.23 -28.49 5.97
CA LEU A 697 -27.45 -27.30 5.78
C LEU A 697 -27.80 -26.22 6.82
N ALA A 698 -29.08 -26.05 7.15
CA ALA A 698 -29.54 -25.11 8.15
C ALA A 698 -28.87 -25.36 9.52
N SER A 699 -28.61 -26.62 9.85
CA SER A 699 -27.90 -27.00 11.08
C SER A 699 -26.42 -26.57 11.08
N LEU A 700 -25.85 -26.22 9.93
CA LEU A 700 -24.44 -25.86 9.79
C LEU A 700 -24.19 -24.36 9.95
N ILE A 701 -25.20 -23.52 9.71
CA ILE A 701 -25.14 -22.10 9.99
C ILE A 701 -25.57 -21.81 11.42
N SER A 702 -25.03 -20.73 11.96
CA SER A 702 -25.28 -20.34 13.32
C SER A 702 -26.68 -19.72 13.48
N ARG A 703 -27.48 -20.27 14.33
CA ARG A 703 -28.61 -19.64 15.06
C ARG A 703 -29.57 -18.72 14.33
N TRP A 704 -29.89 -18.99 13.04
CA TRP A 704 -30.87 -18.17 12.31
C TRP A 704 -32.24 -18.08 13.02
N HIS A 705 -32.71 -19.17 13.65
CA HIS A 705 -34.03 -19.21 14.30
C HIS A 705 -34.04 -18.59 15.71
N GLU A 706 -32.87 -18.34 16.28
CA GLU A 706 -32.71 -17.70 17.58
C GLU A 706 -32.43 -16.21 17.38
N PRO A 707 -33.33 -15.28 17.74
CA PRO A 707 -33.02 -13.84 17.69
C PRO A 707 -31.96 -13.50 18.74
N GLY A 708 -30.99 -12.68 18.34
CA GLY A 708 -29.99 -12.10 19.23
C GLY A 708 -30.41 -10.75 19.78
N ALA A 709 -29.43 -9.98 20.26
CA ALA A 709 -29.66 -8.65 20.76
C ALA A 709 -30.33 -7.76 19.69
N GLY A 710 -31.39 -7.05 20.03
CA GLY A 710 -32.18 -6.24 19.10
C GLY A 710 -32.87 -7.07 18.01
N GLU A 711 -33.26 -8.32 18.28
CA GLU A 711 -33.96 -9.23 17.35
C GLU A 711 -33.14 -9.55 16.07
N ARG A 712 -31.82 -9.26 16.06
CA ARG A 712 -30.92 -9.51 14.92
C ARG A 712 -30.78 -11.00 14.64
N ARG A 713 -30.53 -11.33 13.38
CA ARG A 713 -30.20 -12.69 12.92
C ARG A 713 -28.73 -12.81 12.60
N LEU A 714 -28.11 -13.93 12.93
CA LEU A 714 -26.70 -14.21 12.68
C LEU A 714 -26.56 -15.23 11.56
N ILE A 715 -25.67 -14.92 10.62
CA ILE A 715 -25.17 -15.82 9.60
C ILE A 715 -23.64 -15.92 9.76
N SER A 716 -23.14 -17.11 10.06
CA SER A 716 -21.70 -17.33 10.28
C SER A 716 -21.29 -18.76 9.96
N LEU A 717 -20.06 -18.95 9.48
CA LEU A 717 -19.46 -20.27 9.30
C LEU A 717 -19.14 -20.95 10.64
N THR A 718 -18.86 -20.18 11.66
CA THR A 718 -18.51 -20.71 12.98
C THR A 718 -19.74 -20.83 13.86
N ARG A 719 -20.01 -22.05 14.34
CA ARG A 719 -21.03 -22.28 15.37
C ARG A 719 -20.56 -21.75 16.72
N GLY A 720 -21.50 -21.42 17.61
CA GLY A 720 -21.18 -20.83 18.91
C GLY A 720 -20.13 -21.60 19.73
N HIS A 721 -20.18 -22.96 19.74
CA HIS A 721 -19.13 -23.75 20.40
C HIS A 721 -17.77 -23.62 19.70
N ARG A 722 -17.71 -23.79 18.38
CA ARG A 722 -16.45 -23.67 17.62
C ARG A 722 -15.88 -22.26 17.69
N MET A 723 -16.72 -21.25 17.64
CA MET A 723 -16.28 -19.86 17.85
C MET A 723 -15.60 -19.71 19.22
N LYS A 724 -16.18 -20.23 20.30
CA LYS A 724 -15.56 -20.19 21.63
C LYS A 724 -14.22 -20.93 21.67
N CYS A 725 -14.09 -22.05 20.98
CA CYS A 725 -12.83 -22.80 20.89
C CYS A 725 -11.76 -22.00 20.15
N LEU A 726 -12.12 -21.38 19.02
CA LEU A 726 -11.21 -20.51 18.27
C LEU A 726 -10.80 -19.29 19.10
N LEU A 727 -11.75 -18.61 19.75
CA LEU A 727 -11.46 -17.44 20.59
C LEU A 727 -10.56 -17.80 21.77
N ARG A 728 -10.77 -18.96 22.41
CA ARG A 728 -9.89 -19.43 23.48
C ARG A 728 -8.43 -19.56 23.03
N ARG A 729 -8.17 -20.05 21.81
CA ARG A 729 -6.82 -20.12 21.25
C ARG A 729 -6.30 -18.76 20.81
N MET A 730 -7.12 -18.01 20.09
CA MET A 730 -6.76 -16.67 19.60
C MET A 730 -6.34 -15.75 20.75
N LEU A 731 -7.01 -15.85 21.90
CA LEU A 731 -6.78 -15.03 23.08
C LEU A 731 -5.81 -15.65 24.10
N HIS A 732 -5.14 -16.76 23.75
CA HIS A 732 -4.17 -17.42 24.64
C HIS A 732 -2.77 -16.82 24.44
N PRO A 733 -2.10 -16.30 25.49
CA PRO A 733 -0.77 -15.69 25.39
C PRO A 733 0.32 -16.62 24.82
N ASP A 734 0.26 -17.91 25.18
CA ASP A 734 1.21 -18.92 24.68
C ASP A 734 0.83 -19.47 23.29
N GLU A 735 -0.23 -18.98 22.70
CA GLU A 735 -0.63 -19.30 21.32
C GLU A 735 -0.61 -18.05 20.46
N PHE A 736 -1.76 -17.43 20.21
CA PHE A 736 -1.84 -16.33 19.24
C PHE A 736 -1.77 -14.93 19.85
N LEU A 737 -2.23 -14.72 21.09
CA LEU A 737 -2.28 -13.38 21.67
C LEU A 737 -0.89 -12.93 22.10
N SER A 738 -0.43 -11.81 21.52
CA SER A 738 0.75 -11.09 22.00
C SER A 738 0.35 -9.76 22.65
N ASP A 739 1.32 -9.06 23.24
CA ASP A 739 1.11 -7.69 23.73
C ASP A 739 0.85 -6.69 22.61
N HIS A 740 1.07 -7.10 21.35
CA HIS A 740 1.04 -6.27 20.15
C HIS A 740 -0.06 -6.67 19.14
N GLY A 741 -0.92 -7.61 19.50
CA GLY A 741 -2.01 -8.11 18.65
C GLY A 741 -2.01 -9.64 18.50
N VAL A 742 -2.71 -10.14 17.46
CA VAL A 742 -2.83 -11.57 17.16
C VAL A 742 -1.72 -11.97 16.18
N ARG A 743 -0.91 -12.95 16.58
CA ARG A 743 0.18 -13.52 15.77
C ARG A 743 -0.34 -14.30 14.57
N SER A 744 0.40 -14.30 13.48
CA SER A 744 0.06 -15.06 12.27
C SER A 744 0.22 -16.57 12.42
N LEU A 745 1.13 -17.03 13.29
CA LEU A 745 1.31 -18.42 13.68
C LEU A 745 1.33 -18.52 15.21
N SER A 746 0.75 -19.59 15.75
CA SER A 746 0.75 -19.85 17.19
C SER A 746 2.16 -20.06 17.73
N LYS A 747 2.49 -19.39 18.84
CA LYS A 747 3.74 -19.56 19.59
C LYS A 747 3.92 -21.00 20.10
N TYR A 748 2.85 -21.80 20.15
CA TYR A 748 2.90 -23.24 20.41
C TYR A 748 3.96 -23.97 19.56
N HIS A 749 4.15 -23.54 18.30
CA HIS A 749 5.12 -24.14 17.38
C HIS A 749 6.59 -23.82 17.70
N ALA A 750 6.87 -22.95 18.66
CA ALA A 750 8.23 -22.75 19.17
C ALA A 750 8.75 -24.00 19.91
N ALA A 751 7.88 -24.65 20.71
CA ALA A 751 8.20 -25.87 21.43
C ALA A 751 7.76 -27.15 20.69
N HIS A 752 6.85 -27.04 19.74
CA HIS A 752 6.24 -28.14 19.01
C HIS A 752 6.20 -27.83 17.50
N PRO A 753 7.36 -27.83 16.81
CA PRO A 753 7.39 -27.64 15.36
C PRO A 753 6.51 -28.65 14.65
N TYR A 754 5.81 -28.20 13.60
CA TYR A 754 5.06 -29.11 12.76
C TYR A 754 6.01 -29.73 11.72
N VAL A 755 6.04 -31.06 11.65
CA VAL A 755 6.91 -31.79 10.71
C VAL A 755 6.03 -32.66 9.80
N LEU A 756 6.14 -32.41 8.50
CA LEU A 756 5.55 -33.25 7.45
C LEU A 756 6.64 -34.14 6.83
N GLN A 757 6.52 -35.45 7.04
CA GLN A 757 7.36 -36.44 6.35
C GLN A 757 6.90 -36.60 4.91
N GLN A 758 7.80 -36.46 3.95
CA GLN A 758 7.51 -36.71 2.55
C GLN A 758 7.86 -38.15 2.16
N GLU A 759 7.30 -38.62 1.03
CA GLU A 759 7.53 -40.00 0.55
C GLU A 759 8.99 -40.26 0.13
N ASP A 760 9.71 -39.20 -0.25
CA ASP A 760 11.16 -39.26 -0.58
C ASP A 760 12.08 -39.27 0.66
N GLY A 761 11.48 -39.23 1.86
CA GLY A 761 12.22 -39.20 3.12
C GLY A 761 12.65 -37.80 3.56
N SER A 762 12.37 -36.74 2.78
CA SER A 762 12.60 -35.37 3.20
C SER A 762 11.55 -34.89 4.20
N GLU A 763 11.92 -33.94 5.02
CA GLU A 763 11.05 -33.32 6.01
C GLU A 763 10.74 -31.87 5.61
N ARG A 764 9.49 -31.46 5.78
CA ARG A 764 9.09 -30.06 5.72
C ARG A 764 8.66 -29.61 7.11
N VAL A 765 9.26 -28.53 7.58
CA VAL A 765 9.08 -28.06 8.94
C VAL A 765 8.43 -26.67 8.95
N VAL A 766 7.49 -26.47 9.86
CA VAL A 766 6.95 -25.14 10.19
C VAL A 766 7.27 -24.86 11.65
N ASN A 767 8.12 -23.86 11.86
CA ASN A 767 8.51 -23.34 13.16
C ASN A 767 7.80 -22.01 13.44
N TYR A 768 7.76 -21.61 14.70
CA TYR A 768 7.42 -20.25 15.09
C TYR A 768 8.61 -19.33 14.82
N GLU A 769 8.42 -18.39 13.93
CA GLU A 769 9.41 -17.41 13.46
C GLU A 769 8.83 -16.00 13.68
N PRO A 770 8.99 -15.40 14.89
CA PRO A 770 8.32 -14.13 15.22
C PRO A 770 8.91 -12.90 14.55
N ALA A 771 10.06 -13.02 13.88
CA ALA A 771 10.79 -11.97 13.17
C ALA A 771 10.68 -12.18 11.65
N GLU A 772 11.74 -11.89 10.91
CA GLU A 772 11.85 -12.11 9.47
C GLU A 772 11.83 -13.60 9.11
N SER A 773 11.51 -13.92 7.86
CA SER A 773 11.39 -15.28 7.39
C SER A 773 12.74 -16.00 7.40
N GLN A 774 12.76 -17.21 7.95
CA GLN A 774 13.89 -18.13 7.91
C GLN A 774 13.76 -19.19 6.79
N THR A 775 12.78 -19.03 5.91
CA THR A 775 12.51 -19.98 4.82
C THR A 775 12.78 -19.36 3.45
N ASN A 776 12.97 -20.23 2.45
CA ASN A 776 13.03 -19.84 1.04
C ASN A 776 11.67 -20.03 0.33
N ILE A 777 10.59 -20.28 1.11
CA ILE A 777 9.25 -20.41 0.53
C ILE A 777 8.78 -19.02 0.12
N PHE A 778 8.45 -18.85 -1.15
CA PHE A 778 8.00 -17.63 -1.78
C PHE A 778 9.01 -16.49 -1.79
N GLY A 779 10.11 -16.42 -1.37
CA GLY A 779 11.11 -15.32 -1.43
C GLY A 779 10.65 -14.05 -0.69
N GLY A 780 11.50 -13.04 -0.69
CA GLY A 780 11.22 -11.73 -0.10
C GLY A 780 11.30 -11.70 1.42
N ASN A 781 10.91 -10.55 1.98
CA ASN A 781 10.93 -10.17 3.39
C ASN A 781 9.74 -10.71 4.17
N SER A 782 8.63 -10.94 3.49
CA SER A 782 7.32 -11.21 4.10
C SER A 782 7.33 -12.53 4.90
N ASN A 783 6.92 -12.47 6.16
CA ASN A 783 6.85 -13.61 7.05
C ASN A 783 5.48 -13.77 7.71
N TRP A 784 4.82 -14.92 7.49
CA TRP A 784 3.54 -15.28 8.09
C TRP A 784 3.65 -16.40 9.15
N ARG A 785 4.85 -16.62 9.72
CA ARG A 785 5.11 -17.65 10.73
C ARG A 785 5.30 -17.12 12.14
N GLY A 786 4.59 -16.06 12.52
CA GLY A 786 4.63 -15.55 13.89
C GLY A 786 4.44 -14.05 14.08
N PRO A 787 4.79 -13.19 13.11
CA PRO A 787 4.57 -11.75 13.20
C PRO A 787 3.10 -11.35 13.36
N VAL A 788 2.91 -10.09 13.76
CA VAL A 788 1.61 -9.42 13.82
C VAL A 788 1.41 -8.59 12.55
N TRP A 789 0.29 -8.83 11.86
CA TRP A 789 -0.10 -8.17 10.62
C TRP A 789 -1.38 -7.37 10.83
N LEU A 790 -1.36 -6.08 10.52
CA LEU A 790 -2.51 -5.19 10.74
C LEU A 790 -3.77 -5.60 9.96
N PRO A 791 -3.72 -5.95 8.66
CA PRO A 791 -4.93 -6.23 7.89
C PRO A 791 -5.78 -7.35 8.48
N ILE A 792 -5.16 -8.47 8.85
CA ILE A 792 -5.90 -9.61 9.40
C ILE A 792 -6.38 -9.32 10.82
N ASN A 793 -5.55 -8.64 11.63
CA ASN A 793 -5.99 -8.19 12.95
C ASN A 793 -7.20 -7.25 12.85
N TYR A 794 -7.20 -6.33 11.89
CA TYR A 794 -8.31 -5.43 11.63
C TYR A 794 -9.61 -6.19 11.30
N LEU A 795 -9.54 -7.18 10.40
CA LEU A 795 -10.69 -8.00 10.05
C LEU A 795 -11.20 -8.85 11.24
N LEU A 796 -10.30 -9.37 12.07
CA LEU A 796 -10.67 -10.10 13.30
C LEU A 796 -11.38 -9.17 14.28
N ILE A 797 -10.92 -7.94 14.46
CA ILE A 797 -11.56 -6.93 15.29
C ILE A 797 -12.98 -6.64 14.78
N GLU A 798 -13.15 -6.39 13.48
CA GLU A 798 -14.49 -6.20 12.89
C GLU A 798 -15.41 -7.42 13.06
N SER A 799 -14.87 -8.61 12.95
CA SER A 799 -15.64 -9.84 13.15
C SER A 799 -16.15 -9.97 14.58
N LEU A 800 -15.31 -9.64 15.57
CA LEU A 800 -15.73 -9.61 16.98
C LEU A 800 -16.84 -8.57 17.23
N GLN A 801 -16.73 -7.41 16.61
CA GLN A 801 -17.77 -6.37 16.67
C GLN A 801 -19.07 -6.86 16.04
N LYS A 802 -19.04 -7.52 14.87
CA LYS A 802 -20.23 -8.15 14.26
C LYS A 802 -20.85 -9.23 15.14
N PHE A 803 -20.05 -10.11 15.74
CA PHE A 803 -20.54 -11.10 16.68
C PHE A 803 -21.18 -10.43 17.91
N HIS A 804 -20.60 -9.34 18.42
CA HIS A 804 -21.15 -8.59 19.54
C HIS A 804 -22.53 -8.01 19.24
N LEU A 805 -22.77 -7.53 18.03
CA LEU A 805 -24.10 -7.02 17.62
C LEU A 805 -25.22 -8.06 17.81
N TYR A 806 -24.88 -9.33 17.61
CA TYR A 806 -25.84 -10.42 17.81
C TYR A 806 -25.88 -10.92 19.26
N TYR A 807 -24.71 -11.15 19.89
CA TYR A 807 -24.64 -11.76 21.21
C TYR A 807 -24.87 -10.79 22.37
N GLY A 808 -24.58 -9.49 22.18
CA GLY A 808 -24.68 -8.47 23.22
C GLY A 808 -23.65 -8.64 24.35
N ASP A 809 -23.86 -7.89 25.43
CA ASP A 809 -22.96 -7.82 26.59
C ASP A 809 -22.97 -9.07 27.49
N ASP A 810 -24.02 -9.88 27.38
CA ASP A 810 -24.16 -11.10 28.21
C ASP A 810 -23.24 -12.25 27.77
N PHE A 811 -22.80 -12.21 26.52
CA PHE A 811 -21.85 -13.21 25.99
C PHE A 811 -20.43 -12.76 26.25
N LYS A 812 -19.77 -13.46 27.18
CA LYS A 812 -18.42 -13.12 27.60
C LYS A 812 -17.45 -14.28 27.32
N VAL A 813 -16.23 -13.92 26.99
CA VAL A 813 -15.10 -14.83 26.76
C VAL A 813 -13.94 -14.37 27.64
N GLU A 814 -13.16 -15.35 28.13
CA GLU A 814 -11.98 -15.06 28.92
C GLU A 814 -10.90 -14.40 28.06
N CYS A 815 -10.41 -13.24 28.49
CA CYS A 815 -9.39 -12.45 27.78
C CYS A 815 -8.44 -11.76 28.75
N PRO A 816 -7.11 -12.07 28.71
CA PRO A 816 -6.49 -13.22 28.03
C PRO A 816 -6.97 -14.57 28.58
N THR A 817 -6.90 -15.62 27.77
CA THR A 817 -7.26 -16.97 28.18
C THR A 817 -6.35 -17.43 29.32
N GLY A 818 -6.94 -17.95 30.40
CA GLY A 818 -6.25 -18.35 31.64
C GLY A 818 -6.14 -17.22 32.70
N SER A 819 -6.64 -16.01 32.41
CA SER A 819 -6.56 -14.87 33.34
C SER A 819 -7.67 -14.80 34.38
N GLY A 820 -8.78 -15.50 34.17
CA GLY A 820 -10.01 -15.37 34.95
C GLY A 820 -10.85 -14.13 34.65
N HIS A 821 -10.43 -13.28 33.70
CA HIS A 821 -11.15 -12.08 33.29
C HIS A 821 -12.03 -12.37 32.09
N TYR A 822 -13.32 -12.03 32.18
CA TYR A 822 -14.31 -12.31 31.15
C TYR A 822 -14.83 -10.98 30.57
N LEU A 823 -14.60 -10.78 29.28
CA LEU A 823 -14.97 -9.56 28.53
C LEU A 823 -16.03 -9.86 27.48
N ALA A 824 -16.86 -8.88 27.16
CA ALA A 824 -17.74 -8.94 26.00
C ALA A 824 -16.92 -8.85 24.69
N LEU A 825 -17.48 -9.31 23.59
CA LEU A 825 -16.74 -9.37 22.33
C LEU A 825 -16.29 -7.99 21.81
N ASN A 826 -17.08 -6.95 22.06
CA ASN A 826 -16.68 -5.57 21.71
C ASN A 826 -15.52 -5.07 22.59
N ASP A 827 -15.51 -5.45 23.88
CA ASP A 827 -14.39 -5.10 24.78
C ASP A 827 -13.11 -5.82 24.36
N ILE A 828 -13.22 -7.06 23.86
CA ILE A 828 -12.09 -7.81 23.30
C ILE A 828 -11.60 -7.14 22.01
N ALA A 829 -12.51 -6.69 21.13
CA ALA A 829 -12.16 -5.96 19.93
C ALA A 829 -11.39 -4.65 20.26
N ASN A 830 -11.85 -3.93 21.29
CA ASN A 830 -11.18 -2.73 21.80
C ASN A 830 -9.80 -3.05 22.39
N GLU A 831 -9.68 -4.15 23.16
CA GLU A 831 -8.40 -4.60 23.71
C GLU A 831 -7.38 -4.93 22.60
N LEU A 832 -7.81 -5.65 21.55
CA LEU A 832 -6.96 -5.92 20.40
C LEU A 832 -6.56 -4.65 19.66
N SER A 833 -7.50 -3.72 19.48
CA SER A 833 -7.21 -2.41 18.87
C SER A 833 -6.17 -1.64 19.68
N ASN A 834 -6.31 -1.62 21.01
CA ASN A 834 -5.35 -0.97 21.91
C ASN A 834 -3.95 -1.59 21.79
N ARG A 835 -3.85 -2.94 21.75
CA ARG A 835 -2.56 -3.61 21.57
C ARG A 835 -1.86 -3.23 20.27
N LEU A 836 -2.62 -3.07 19.18
CA LEU A 836 -2.08 -2.58 17.91
C LEU A 836 -1.64 -1.11 18.02
N ILE A 837 -2.44 -0.25 18.63
CA ILE A 837 -2.10 1.17 18.81
C ILE A 837 -0.85 1.33 19.68
N GLN A 838 -0.66 0.48 20.69
CA GLN A 838 0.52 0.49 21.56
C GLN A 838 1.84 0.27 20.79
N LEU A 839 1.83 -0.26 19.58
CA LEU A 839 3.02 -0.36 18.73
C LEU A 839 3.73 0.98 18.53
N TRP A 840 2.98 2.08 18.48
CA TRP A 840 3.47 3.44 18.25
C TRP A 840 3.56 4.30 19.50
N LEU A 841 2.83 3.94 20.56
CA LEU A 841 2.83 4.70 21.81
C LEU A 841 4.08 4.39 22.65
N ARG A 842 4.47 5.35 23.47
CA ARG A 842 5.61 5.17 24.39
C ARG A 842 5.24 4.25 25.53
N ASP A 843 6.12 3.30 25.81
CA ASP A 843 6.01 2.42 26.97
C ASP A 843 6.51 3.11 28.26
N ALA A 844 6.49 2.42 29.38
CA ALA A 844 6.96 2.92 30.68
C ALA A 844 8.45 3.31 30.68
N ASN A 845 9.22 2.91 29.69
CA ASN A 845 10.66 3.21 29.53
C ASN A 845 10.88 4.32 28.49
N ASP A 846 9.82 5.02 28.05
CA ASP A 846 9.84 6.03 26.98
C ASP A 846 10.26 5.47 25.61
N ALA A 847 10.15 4.16 25.42
CA ALA A 847 10.47 3.46 24.18
C ALA A 847 9.19 3.11 23.40
N ARG A 848 9.26 3.15 22.08
CA ARG A 848 8.18 2.72 21.18
C ARG A 848 8.47 1.33 20.67
N PRO A 849 7.53 0.38 20.74
CA PRO A 849 7.77 -0.98 20.26
C PRO A 849 8.24 -1.05 18.82
N PHE A 850 7.61 -0.30 17.86
CA PHE A 850 8.02 -0.33 16.46
C PHE A 850 9.49 0.06 16.25
N ALA A 851 10.02 0.98 17.08
CA ALA A 851 11.35 1.52 16.93
C ALA A 851 12.47 0.63 17.51
N ARG A 852 12.13 -0.52 18.11
CA ARG A 852 13.13 -1.39 18.75
C ARG A 852 14.16 -1.98 17.78
N SER A 853 13.84 -2.06 16.49
CA SER A 853 14.77 -2.51 15.44
C SER A 853 15.55 -1.36 14.79
N CYS A 854 15.22 -0.09 15.08
CA CYS A 854 15.69 1.06 14.32
C CYS A 854 17.10 1.57 14.72
N GLY A 855 17.73 1.00 15.74
CA GLY A 855 19.10 1.39 16.16
C GLY A 855 19.31 2.89 16.27
N ASP A 856 20.41 3.41 15.71
CA ASP A 856 20.76 4.83 15.68
C ASP A 856 19.99 5.63 14.60
N ALA A 857 19.05 5.04 13.88
CA ALA A 857 18.22 5.73 12.88
C ALA A 857 17.23 6.70 13.51
N LEU A 858 16.77 6.44 14.73
CA LEU A 858 15.86 7.27 15.49
C LEU A 858 16.53 7.78 16.78
N ASP A 859 16.59 9.09 16.93
CA ASP A 859 17.09 9.76 18.12
C ASP A 859 15.95 10.13 19.06
N ALA A 860 16.04 9.75 20.34
CA ALA A 860 15.00 10.00 21.33
C ALA A 860 14.73 11.49 21.57
N GLU A 861 15.70 12.37 21.34
CA GLU A 861 15.59 13.81 21.55
C GLU A 861 15.05 14.54 20.32
N HIS A 862 15.56 14.22 19.13
CA HIS A 862 15.24 14.91 17.88
C HIS A 862 14.06 14.33 17.12
N ASP A 863 13.80 13.02 17.27
CA ASP A 863 12.83 12.29 16.47
C ASP A 863 11.56 11.92 17.26
N ARG A 864 11.31 12.67 18.30
CA ARG A 864 10.19 12.41 19.22
C ARG A 864 8.82 12.32 18.54
N ASP A 865 8.66 13.05 17.46
CA ASP A 865 7.39 13.20 16.74
C ASP A 865 7.43 12.53 15.35
N LEU A 866 8.38 11.62 15.11
CA LEU A 866 8.53 10.89 13.86
C LEU A 866 8.12 9.42 14.01
N TYR A 867 7.40 8.91 13.01
CA TYR A 867 6.84 7.56 13.03
C TYR A 867 7.09 6.84 11.71
N TRP A 868 7.41 5.53 11.82
CA TRP A 868 7.42 4.60 10.70
C TRP A 868 6.23 3.65 10.79
N PHE A 869 5.71 3.25 9.64
CA PHE A 869 4.56 2.38 9.51
C PHE A 869 4.96 1.13 8.76
N HIS A 870 5.67 0.24 9.46
CA HIS A 870 6.21 -0.99 8.91
C HIS A 870 5.14 -1.93 8.37
N GLU A 871 5.53 -2.82 7.47
CA GLU A 871 4.64 -3.79 6.84
C GLU A 871 4.03 -4.76 7.85
N TYR A 872 4.86 -5.26 8.78
CA TYR A 872 4.44 -6.13 9.87
C TYR A 872 5.32 -5.91 11.11
N PHE A 873 4.97 -6.59 12.20
CA PHE A 873 5.63 -6.37 13.49
C PHE A 873 6.02 -7.69 14.14
N HIS A 874 7.17 -7.70 14.78
CA HIS A 874 7.69 -8.86 15.51
C HIS A 874 6.68 -9.39 16.52
N GLY A 875 6.36 -10.69 16.45
CA GLY A 875 5.28 -11.31 17.21
C GLY A 875 5.39 -11.21 18.73
N ASP A 876 6.60 -11.06 19.27
CA ASP A 876 6.84 -10.99 20.72
C ASP A 876 7.27 -9.61 21.22
N THR A 877 7.98 -8.82 20.40
CA THR A 877 8.56 -7.53 20.84
C THR A 877 7.84 -6.31 20.27
N GLY A 878 7.08 -6.49 19.19
CA GLY A 878 6.42 -5.39 18.48
C GLY A 878 7.37 -4.53 17.65
N ALA A 879 8.64 -4.94 17.48
CA ALA A 879 9.57 -4.26 16.59
C ALA A 879 9.04 -4.27 15.14
N GLY A 880 9.20 -3.16 14.43
CA GLY A 880 8.81 -3.05 13.03
C GLY A 880 9.70 -3.89 12.13
N LEU A 881 9.14 -4.52 11.12
CA LEU A 881 9.79 -5.45 10.19
C LEU A 881 9.18 -5.33 8.79
N GLY A 882 9.87 -5.88 7.81
CA GLY A 882 9.46 -5.80 6.41
C GLY A 882 9.65 -4.40 5.84
N ALA A 883 8.86 -4.02 4.84
CA ALA A 883 8.88 -2.67 4.28
C ALA A 883 8.78 -1.63 5.41
N SER A 884 9.79 -0.74 5.49
CA SER A 884 10.05 -0.10 6.78
C SER A 884 9.36 1.25 6.96
N HIS A 885 9.33 2.13 5.96
CA HIS A 885 9.02 3.54 6.24
C HIS A 885 7.53 3.86 6.20
N GLN A 886 6.82 3.38 5.20
CA GLN A 886 5.39 3.60 5.06
C GLN A 886 4.75 2.49 4.24
N THR A 887 4.01 1.63 4.90
CA THR A 887 3.25 0.58 4.22
C THR A 887 1.76 0.90 4.26
N GLY A 888 1.12 0.86 3.10
CA GLY A 888 -0.25 1.31 2.91
C GLY A 888 -1.26 0.66 3.84
N TRP A 889 -1.27 -0.67 3.98
CA TRP A 889 -2.25 -1.34 4.85
C TRP A 889 -2.02 -1.12 6.35
N THR A 890 -0.80 -0.71 6.76
CA THR A 890 -0.54 -0.31 8.14
C THR A 890 -1.19 1.03 8.46
N GLY A 891 -1.56 1.83 7.45
CA GLY A 891 -2.41 3.00 7.58
C GLY A 891 -3.80 2.73 8.16
N LEU A 892 -4.25 1.46 8.22
CA LEU A 892 -5.45 1.04 8.96
C LEU A 892 -5.42 1.47 10.44
N ILE A 893 -4.23 1.73 11.01
CA ILE A 893 -4.09 2.24 12.37
C ILE A 893 -4.84 3.57 12.56
N ALA A 894 -4.90 4.42 11.53
CA ALA A 894 -5.66 5.66 11.59
C ALA A 894 -7.15 5.40 11.86
N LYS A 895 -7.72 4.37 11.22
CA LYS A 895 -9.11 3.98 11.46
C LYS A 895 -9.32 3.41 12.86
N LEU A 896 -8.39 2.61 13.37
CA LEU A 896 -8.47 2.07 14.74
C LEU A 896 -8.41 3.20 15.79
N ILE A 897 -7.51 4.16 15.63
CA ILE A 897 -7.40 5.34 16.51
C ILE A 897 -8.71 6.15 16.48
N GLN A 898 -9.27 6.40 15.29
CA GLN A 898 -10.54 7.10 15.15
C GLN A 898 -11.67 6.36 15.90
N GLN A 899 -11.75 5.05 15.79
CA GLN A 899 -12.77 4.24 16.46
C GLN A 899 -12.65 4.29 17.98
N GLN A 900 -11.43 4.17 18.51
CA GLN A 900 -11.17 4.23 19.95
C GLN A 900 -11.53 5.60 20.53
N GLY A 901 -11.18 6.67 19.84
CA GLY A 901 -11.54 8.02 20.24
C GLY A 901 -13.06 8.29 20.22
N ALA A 902 -13.78 7.68 19.29
CA ALA A 902 -15.24 7.76 19.22
C ALA A 902 -15.95 6.90 20.28
N GLY A 903 -15.28 5.86 20.82
CA GLY A 903 -15.84 4.82 21.69
C GLY A 903 -16.24 5.26 23.10
N GLY A 904 -15.84 6.43 23.58
CA GLY A 904 -16.28 6.96 24.89
C GLY A 904 -17.82 7.16 25.03
N THR A 905 -18.58 7.01 23.94
CA THR A 905 -20.03 7.20 23.91
C THR A 905 -20.78 6.10 23.16
N ILE A 906 -20.12 5.12 22.58
CA ILE A 906 -20.69 4.20 21.55
C ILE A 906 -21.30 2.90 22.13
N VAL A 907 -21.28 2.67 23.44
CA VAL A 907 -21.88 1.47 24.06
C VAL A 907 -23.38 1.28 23.75
N LYS A 908 -24.02 2.22 23.05
CA LYS A 908 -25.45 2.15 22.67
C LYS A 908 -25.75 2.30 21.17
N ARG A 909 -24.78 2.51 20.32
CA ARG A 909 -24.98 2.64 18.87
C ARG A 909 -24.35 1.47 18.13
N ASP A 910 -24.99 1.03 17.07
CA ASP A 910 -24.48 0.01 16.18
C ASP A 910 -23.07 0.41 15.69
N PRO A 911 -21.97 -0.31 16.03
CA PRO A 911 -20.61 0.04 15.59
C PRO A 911 -20.47 0.03 14.06
N PHE A 912 -21.45 -0.54 13.33
CA PHE A 912 -21.49 -0.57 11.87
C PHE A 912 -22.34 0.54 11.24
N THR A 913 -23.17 1.24 12.01
CA THR A 913 -23.72 2.54 11.62
C THR A 913 -22.75 3.68 11.93
N ASP A 914 -21.82 3.44 12.85
CA ASP A 914 -20.75 4.36 13.22
C ASP A 914 -19.41 4.04 12.54
N LEU A 915 -19.30 2.94 11.77
CA LEU A 915 -18.24 2.58 10.85
C LEU A 915 -18.58 3.08 9.45
#